data_7951a557aa933aaf2a3bf2686df10b13
#
_entry.id   7951a557aa933aaf2a3bf2686df10b13
#
_cell.length_a   1.000
_cell.length_b   1.000
_cell.length_c   1.000
_cell.angle_alpha   90.00
_cell.angle_beta   90.00
_cell.angle_gamma   90.00
#
_symmetry.space_group_name_H-M   'P 1'
#
loop_
_entity.id
_entity.type
_entity.pdbx_description
1 polymer ?
#
loop_
_entity_poly.entity_id
_entity_poly.type
_entity_poly.pdbx_seq_one_letter_code
_entity_poly.pdbx_strand_id
1 'polypeptide(L)'
;MKKQFLWLVMLIFCLCPMMTKAQIFMPIISYYNSFTYHYGMQNWCCTQDDRGIMYFANNNGVLSFDGYSWRTIALPSKGLVRSILADGDRIYVGSYTDFGYFVRDEWGKMVYHSLWPKKYQSHNDEIWNIVKGTDGHIYFQSFCSYFVYDGKKVTPYYIKEHLPLWFFQTGGQLYAQLISDGLCRVSKTYYPPILHRRDYGNDHVMGLHQLGKSLFLLATNQNGLFLYDGQQVKPVRTDVDALLRQALINRTVMLNKHTLVVGTIKSGIFAIDLNTNKVLWHYSKANGLGNNTVLNLLVDRTGNLWAALDNGIALIHTGLPLSVMRLEGIGMVYDVATLGSDMYIATNQSVWRYDMKGHNIVPVNGCEGQNWYVSQFDNQVFAGNNLGTKALVGNQSFDLLNDNQGSTMMREYQHYGQHALIESSYNSFRIYLRDGDKWRYGWTVKGFGAPIREIEIDNQGVIWAAHMSKGLYRLELSRDMRRFERVNFYSSLPNSKGDAFHVMTIMGRVVFSYGGRLFTYDDIRKQILPYYGCGRLSDMGIISSAFLDKKTFWLLNSDGYWLMQSGSKENLPVFFISNSSFGQECNIYGHSMYALGRATYFFLNDGIGRYLGTGAEMGKKPACYKASFCEVTTKDRDNVAHQLPVVSDGKVKAWGNIRFRVSFPNYDNDKLLFCYTLKGGGNTLTESSYSPEIVYSNFGFGDYELTVVVKNLKGDIIGKPLVYSFSFPTPFLLSWWAWLMYLLLLSALVYGYIRWRTNKIIRRNKKIAEKELMEQKMKSLEQERIIAEQQKQLLENELALKGKDVASMAFDMVAMNNSISEAKETLLEGMRKGTITTKNASKLLLQMKSGDNDLFWNTFQNNFDLIHKKFFRSLREKYPDLTSNDLKVCALLRLNLNTKDIANFTHLTIRGVEGARYRLRKKLGIPTDKSLTDFLIEFE
;
A
#
# COMPACT_ATOMS: atom_id res chain seq x y z
N MET A 1 20.37 -64.98 -8.06
CA MET A 1 21.01 -63.71 -7.66
C MET A 1 21.10 -62.70 -8.79
N LYS A 2 21.71 -63.00 -9.96
CA LYS A 2 21.79 -61.99 -11.08
C LYS A 2 20.45 -61.48 -11.60
N LYS A 3 19.40 -62.33 -11.75
CA LYS A 3 18.09 -61.90 -12.14
C LYS A 3 17.34 -61.05 -11.10
N GLN A 4 17.51 -61.32 -9.84
CA GLN A 4 16.90 -60.56 -8.76
C GLN A 4 17.60 -59.20 -8.55
N PHE A 5 18.92 -59.12 -8.80
CA PHE A 5 19.66 -57.86 -8.82
C PHE A 5 19.25 -56.95 -10.01
N LEU A 6 18.98 -57.54 -11.18
CA LEU A 6 18.49 -56.83 -12.37
C LEU A 6 17.08 -56.26 -12.13
N TRP A 7 16.20 -57.01 -11.46
CA TRP A 7 14.88 -56.55 -11.04
C TRP A 7 14.94 -55.43 -10.00
N LEU A 8 15.87 -55.52 -9.05
CA LEU A 8 16.07 -54.45 -8.04
C LEU A 8 16.63 -53.16 -8.67
N VAL A 9 17.55 -53.29 -9.62
CA VAL A 9 18.08 -52.14 -10.40
C VAL A 9 17.01 -51.54 -11.29
N MET A 10 16.16 -52.34 -11.94
CA MET A 10 14.99 -51.87 -12.69
C MET A 10 13.95 -51.20 -11.80
N LEU A 11 13.72 -51.73 -10.57
CA LEU A 11 12.79 -51.13 -9.62
C LEU A 11 13.33 -49.78 -9.10
N ILE A 12 14.63 -49.66 -8.89
CA ILE A 12 15.30 -48.40 -8.50
C ILE A 12 15.25 -47.37 -9.62
N PHE A 13 15.39 -47.80 -10.88
CA PHE A 13 15.19 -46.92 -12.07
C PHE A 13 13.73 -46.48 -12.27
N CYS A 14 12.75 -47.33 -11.88
CA CYS A 14 11.33 -46.97 -11.93
C CYS A 14 10.87 -46.10 -10.76
N LEU A 15 11.65 -46.02 -9.66
CA LEU A 15 11.39 -45.19 -8.49
C LEU A 15 12.11 -43.83 -8.51
N CYS A 16 12.98 -43.59 -9.51
CA CYS A 16 13.41 -42.22 -9.78
C CYS A 16 12.21 -41.45 -10.28
N PRO A 17 11.68 -40.48 -9.53
CA PRO A 17 10.67 -39.58 -10.08
C PRO A 17 11.30 -38.93 -11.30
N MET A 18 10.70 -39.12 -12.48
CA MET A 18 10.99 -38.32 -13.66
C MET A 18 10.66 -36.88 -13.25
N MET A 19 11.66 -36.16 -12.69
CA MET A 19 11.56 -34.75 -12.52
C MET A 19 11.37 -34.14 -13.90
N THR A 20 10.15 -33.86 -14.25
CA THR A 20 9.83 -33.02 -15.41
C THR A 20 10.65 -31.75 -15.24
N LYS A 21 11.50 -31.46 -16.25
CA LYS A 21 12.27 -30.22 -16.29
C LYS A 21 11.31 -29.04 -16.50
N ALA A 22 10.54 -28.69 -15.47
CA ALA A 22 9.73 -27.49 -15.48
C ALA A 22 10.65 -26.27 -15.58
N GLN A 23 10.17 -25.22 -16.20
CA GLN A 23 10.90 -23.97 -16.30
C GLN A 23 11.22 -23.48 -14.88
N ILE A 24 12.51 -23.22 -14.59
CA ILE A 24 12.98 -22.84 -13.23
C ILE A 24 12.43 -21.48 -12.81
N PHE A 25 12.23 -20.56 -13.77
CA PHE A 25 11.62 -19.26 -13.53
C PHE A 25 10.11 -19.30 -13.84
N MET A 26 9.32 -19.11 -12.81
CA MET A 26 7.85 -19.10 -12.89
C MET A 26 7.29 -17.68 -12.77
N PRO A 27 6.11 -17.35 -13.36
CA PRO A 27 5.44 -16.08 -13.12
C PRO A 27 5.24 -15.82 -11.64
N ILE A 28 5.20 -14.57 -11.24
CA ILE A 28 4.95 -14.20 -9.82
C ILE A 28 3.53 -14.63 -9.43
N ILE A 29 3.35 -15.08 -8.20
CA ILE A 29 2.06 -15.46 -7.65
C ILE A 29 1.77 -14.65 -6.37
N SER A 30 0.56 -14.09 -6.29
CA SER A 30 -0.01 -13.50 -5.08
C SER A 30 -1.13 -14.39 -4.58
N TYR A 31 -1.05 -14.82 -3.32
CA TYR A 31 -2.07 -15.66 -2.70
C TYR A 31 -2.84 -14.88 -1.63
N TYR A 32 -4.15 -14.89 -1.74
CA TYR A 32 -5.09 -14.24 -0.82
C TYR A 32 -5.89 -15.30 -0.08
N ASN A 33 -5.72 -15.39 1.22
CA ASN A 33 -6.46 -16.31 2.08
C ASN A 33 -7.66 -15.63 2.74
N SER A 34 -8.47 -16.41 3.48
CA SER A 34 -9.65 -15.91 4.18
C SER A 34 -9.36 -14.82 5.21
N PHE A 35 -8.15 -14.79 5.78
CA PHE A 35 -7.73 -13.72 6.70
C PHE A 35 -7.44 -12.41 5.97
N THR A 36 -7.07 -12.46 4.68
CA THR A 36 -6.83 -11.27 3.85
C THR A 36 -8.14 -10.59 3.46
N TYR A 37 -9.15 -11.35 3.07
CA TYR A 37 -10.43 -10.81 2.62
C TYR A 37 -11.57 -10.95 3.66
N HIS A 38 -11.30 -11.53 4.84
CA HIS A 38 -12.23 -11.65 5.98
C HIS A 38 -13.60 -12.25 5.63
N TYR A 39 -13.60 -13.35 4.84
CA TYR A 39 -14.82 -14.02 4.38
C TYR A 39 -14.62 -15.53 4.30
N GLY A 40 -15.60 -16.27 3.72
CA GLY A 40 -15.52 -17.74 3.58
C GLY A 40 -14.24 -18.20 2.85
N MET A 41 -13.69 -19.34 3.22
CA MET A 41 -12.42 -19.83 2.66
C MET A 41 -12.54 -20.27 1.20
N GLN A 42 -13.68 -20.89 0.84
CA GLN A 42 -13.87 -21.55 -0.46
C GLN A 42 -14.43 -20.57 -1.49
N ASN A 43 -13.77 -20.51 -2.66
CA ASN A 43 -14.13 -19.64 -3.76
C ASN A 43 -14.41 -20.49 -5.00
N TRP A 44 -15.65 -20.47 -5.50
CA TRP A 44 -16.15 -21.43 -6.50
C TRP A 44 -15.96 -20.98 -7.94
N CYS A 45 -16.09 -19.68 -8.16
CA CYS A 45 -16.03 -19.08 -9.49
C CYS A 45 -15.50 -17.66 -9.40
N CYS A 46 -14.94 -17.15 -10.49
CA CYS A 46 -14.50 -15.75 -10.58
C CYS A 46 -14.88 -15.12 -11.92
N THR A 47 -15.08 -13.81 -11.91
CA THR A 47 -15.42 -13.04 -13.10
C THR A 47 -14.89 -11.61 -12.96
N GLN A 48 -14.78 -10.88 -14.08
CA GLN A 48 -14.34 -9.51 -14.12
C GLN A 48 -15.39 -8.62 -14.81
N ASP A 49 -15.75 -7.49 -14.22
CA ASP A 49 -16.69 -6.54 -14.83
C ASP A 49 -16.01 -5.62 -15.87
N ASP A 50 -16.81 -4.78 -16.52
CA ASP A 50 -16.34 -3.84 -17.55
C ASP A 50 -15.46 -2.71 -17.02
N ARG A 51 -15.45 -2.49 -15.71
CA ARG A 51 -14.57 -1.55 -15.03
C ARG A 51 -13.23 -2.17 -14.66
N GLY A 52 -13.14 -3.51 -14.73
CA GLY A 52 -11.98 -4.29 -14.36
C GLY A 52 -12.01 -4.84 -12.93
N ILE A 53 -13.09 -4.62 -12.18
CA ILE A 53 -13.23 -5.15 -10.81
C ILE A 53 -13.42 -6.66 -10.88
N MET A 54 -12.66 -7.39 -10.04
CA MET A 54 -12.82 -8.83 -9.88
C MET A 54 -13.92 -9.16 -8.88
N TYR A 55 -14.69 -10.20 -9.20
CA TYR A 55 -15.71 -10.77 -8.32
C TYR A 55 -15.51 -12.27 -8.16
N PHE A 56 -15.75 -12.78 -6.94
CA PHE A 56 -15.59 -14.20 -6.62
C PHE A 56 -16.85 -14.72 -5.94
N ALA A 57 -17.35 -15.84 -6.44
CA ALA A 57 -18.41 -16.61 -5.79
C ALA A 57 -17.84 -17.34 -4.58
N ASN A 58 -18.37 -17.08 -3.40
CA ASN A 58 -17.83 -17.56 -2.12
C ASN A 58 -18.92 -18.25 -1.29
N ASN A 59 -18.52 -19.09 -0.33
CA ASN A 59 -19.46 -19.77 0.57
C ASN A 59 -20.35 -18.83 1.40
N ASN A 60 -19.95 -17.58 1.59
CA ASN A 60 -20.72 -16.62 2.39
C ASN A 60 -21.39 -15.54 1.53
N GLY A 61 -21.28 -15.61 0.19
CA GLY A 61 -21.83 -14.63 -0.74
C GLY A 61 -20.86 -14.29 -1.87
N VAL A 62 -20.65 -13.02 -2.17
CA VAL A 62 -19.75 -12.54 -3.22
C VAL A 62 -18.65 -11.69 -2.61
N LEU A 63 -17.43 -11.91 -3.05
CA LEU A 63 -16.29 -11.00 -2.81
C LEU A 63 -16.07 -10.13 -4.03
N SER A 64 -15.68 -8.89 -3.85
CA SER A 64 -15.14 -8.04 -4.92
C SER A 64 -13.79 -7.46 -4.53
N PHE A 65 -12.92 -7.30 -5.53
CA PHE A 65 -11.56 -6.79 -5.36
C PHE A 65 -11.20 -5.82 -6.49
N ASP A 66 -10.74 -4.64 -6.13
CA ASP A 66 -10.38 -3.57 -7.08
C ASP A 66 -8.86 -3.34 -7.18
N GLY A 67 -8.05 -4.26 -6.65
CA GLY A 67 -6.59 -4.13 -6.57
C GLY A 67 -6.09 -3.48 -5.27
N TYR A 68 -6.95 -2.78 -4.54
CA TYR A 68 -6.62 -2.11 -3.28
C TYR A 68 -7.40 -2.67 -2.09
N SER A 69 -8.66 -3.00 -2.31
CA SER A 69 -9.54 -3.40 -1.21
C SER A 69 -10.50 -4.52 -1.55
N TRP A 70 -10.67 -5.40 -0.59
CA TRP A 70 -11.67 -6.44 -0.59
C TRP A 70 -12.99 -5.92 -0.04
N ARG A 71 -14.10 -6.28 -0.69
CA ARG A 71 -15.46 -5.98 -0.22
C ARG A 71 -16.31 -7.23 -0.26
N THR A 72 -17.14 -7.38 0.75
CA THR A 72 -18.09 -8.50 0.88
C THR A 72 -19.49 -8.06 0.50
N ILE A 73 -20.18 -8.87 -0.28
CA ILE A 73 -21.55 -8.63 -0.74
C ILE A 73 -22.36 -9.89 -0.40
N ALA A 74 -23.24 -9.77 0.57
CA ALA A 74 -24.09 -10.87 1.00
C ALA A 74 -25.37 -10.94 0.17
N LEU A 75 -25.83 -12.16 -0.13
CA LEU A 75 -27.19 -12.36 -0.64
C LEU A 75 -28.21 -12.12 0.49
N PRO A 76 -29.45 -11.71 0.16
CA PRO A 76 -30.53 -11.61 1.17
C PRO A 76 -30.77 -12.91 1.93
N SER A 77 -30.63 -14.06 1.24
CA SER A 77 -30.73 -15.40 1.82
C SER A 77 -29.57 -15.79 2.73
N LYS A 78 -28.48 -14.97 2.78
CA LYS A 78 -27.20 -15.29 3.42
C LYS A 78 -26.62 -16.65 2.97
N GLY A 79 -26.98 -17.09 1.75
CA GLY A 79 -26.57 -18.35 1.16
C GLY A 79 -25.21 -18.28 0.48
N LEU A 80 -24.65 -19.46 0.23
CA LEU A 80 -23.45 -19.62 -0.57
C LEU A 80 -23.71 -19.27 -2.05
N VAL A 81 -22.66 -18.82 -2.75
CA VAL A 81 -22.68 -18.58 -4.20
C VAL A 81 -21.74 -19.56 -4.87
N ARG A 82 -22.23 -20.30 -5.89
CA ARG A 82 -21.45 -21.28 -6.64
C ARG A 82 -20.92 -20.73 -7.97
N SER A 83 -21.72 -19.91 -8.61
CA SER A 83 -21.41 -19.39 -9.92
C SER A 83 -21.62 -17.88 -10.00
N ILE A 84 -20.79 -17.22 -10.81
CA ILE A 84 -20.84 -15.76 -10.98
C ILE A 84 -20.45 -15.40 -12.42
N LEU A 85 -21.14 -14.41 -12.98
CA LEU A 85 -20.85 -13.86 -14.31
C LEU A 85 -21.10 -12.37 -14.33
N ALA A 86 -20.12 -11.57 -14.70
CA ALA A 86 -20.29 -10.14 -14.98
C ALA A 86 -20.68 -9.94 -16.44
N ASP A 87 -21.73 -9.17 -16.69
CA ASP A 87 -22.15 -8.75 -18.03
C ASP A 87 -22.76 -7.34 -17.97
N GLY A 88 -22.08 -6.37 -18.57
CA GLY A 88 -22.44 -4.96 -18.49
C GLY A 88 -22.42 -4.43 -17.06
N ASP A 89 -23.54 -3.88 -16.62
CA ASP A 89 -23.76 -3.34 -15.27
C ASP A 89 -24.22 -4.39 -14.25
N ARG A 90 -24.45 -5.65 -14.68
CA ARG A 90 -25.01 -6.71 -13.88
C ARG A 90 -23.98 -7.75 -13.50
N ILE A 91 -24.02 -8.17 -12.24
CA ILE A 91 -23.24 -9.30 -11.74
C ILE A 91 -24.22 -10.44 -11.43
N TYR A 92 -24.35 -11.38 -12.37
CA TYR A 92 -25.21 -12.54 -12.22
C TYR A 92 -24.60 -13.53 -11.23
N VAL A 93 -25.43 -14.08 -10.37
CA VAL A 93 -25.01 -15.04 -9.33
C VAL A 93 -25.97 -16.22 -9.28
N GLY A 94 -25.38 -17.39 -9.06
CA GLY A 94 -26.12 -18.65 -8.86
C GLY A 94 -25.81 -19.20 -7.46
N SER A 95 -26.85 -19.55 -6.75
CA SER A 95 -26.82 -20.03 -5.38
C SER A 95 -27.63 -21.34 -5.24
N TYR A 96 -27.75 -21.81 -4.01
CA TYR A 96 -28.68 -22.86 -3.65
C TYR A 96 -30.10 -22.29 -3.55
N THR A 97 -31.04 -22.83 -4.30
CA THR A 97 -32.46 -22.42 -4.37
C THR A 97 -32.72 -20.96 -4.73
N ASP A 98 -31.74 -20.28 -5.31
CA ASP A 98 -31.88 -18.92 -5.81
C ASP A 98 -30.83 -18.58 -6.85
N PHE A 99 -31.17 -17.72 -7.79
CA PHE A 99 -30.26 -17.06 -8.70
C PHE A 99 -30.81 -15.71 -9.12
N GLY A 100 -29.93 -14.82 -9.52
CA GLY A 100 -30.30 -13.48 -9.89
C GLY A 100 -29.10 -12.63 -10.27
N TYR A 101 -29.21 -11.35 -10.09
CA TYR A 101 -28.12 -10.43 -10.35
C TYR A 101 -28.06 -9.29 -9.34
N PHE A 102 -26.87 -8.78 -9.16
CA PHE A 102 -26.63 -7.51 -8.46
C PHE A 102 -26.49 -6.39 -9.47
N VAL A 103 -27.05 -5.23 -9.12
CA VAL A 103 -26.82 -3.94 -9.80
C VAL A 103 -26.35 -2.94 -8.75
N ARG A 104 -25.49 -2.04 -9.14
CA ARG A 104 -25.01 -0.98 -8.27
C ARG A 104 -26.02 0.17 -8.24
N ASP A 105 -26.43 0.57 -7.06
CA ASP A 105 -27.30 1.75 -6.88
C ASP A 105 -26.49 3.06 -6.96
N GLU A 106 -27.19 4.19 -6.81
CA GLU A 106 -26.60 5.53 -6.88
C GLU A 106 -25.58 5.81 -5.76
N TRP A 107 -25.67 5.10 -4.63
CA TRP A 107 -24.71 5.20 -3.52
C TRP A 107 -23.52 4.23 -3.67
N GLY A 108 -23.46 3.46 -4.75
CA GLY A 108 -22.43 2.47 -4.99
C GLY A 108 -22.62 1.13 -4.29
N LYS A 109 -23.77 0.91 -3.64
CA LYS A 109 -24.12 -0.35 -2.98
C LYS A 109 -24.70 -1.32 -3.99
N MET A 110 -24.36 -2.60 -3.83
CA MET A 110 -24.88 -3.69 -4.68
C MET A 110 -26.26 -4.11 -4.19
N VAL A 111 -27.28 -3.97 -5.05
CA VAL A 111 -28.66 -4.35 -4.80
C VAL A 111 -28.98 -5.63 -5.55
N TYR A 112 -29.51 -6.63 -4.86
CA TYR A 112 -29.84 -7.94 -5.41
C TYR A 112 -31.26 -7.99 -6.00
N HIS A 113 -31.38 -8.57 -7.19
CA HIS A 113 -32.61 -8.87 -7.88
C HIS A 113 -32.71 -10.38 -8.15
N SER A 114 -33.58 -11.08 -7.42
CA SER A 114 -33.81 -12.50 -7.63
C SER A 114 -34.55 -12.73 -8.95
N LEU A 115 -34.08 -13.72 -9.71
CA LEU A 115 -34.69 -14.22 -10.93
C LEU A 115 -35.36 -15.61 -10.73
N TRP A 116 -35.31 -16.15 -9.52
CA TRP A 116 -35.87 -17.48 -9.21
C TRP A 116 -37.38 -17.51 -9.42
N PRO A 117 -37.93 -18.36 -10.34
CA PRO A 117 -39.35 -18.35 -10.61
C PRO A 117 -40.16 -18.92 -9.42
N LYS A 118 -41.16 -18.19 -8.94
CA LYS A 118 -41.99 -18.58 -7.78
C LYS A 118 -42.54 -20.01 -7.83
N LYS A 119 -42.90 -20.51 -9.01
CA LYS A 119 -43.43 -21.88 -9.19
C LYS A 119 -42.38 -22.99 -8.99
N TYR A 120 -41.06 -22.62 -8.92
CA TYR A 120 -39.97 -23.54 -8.67
C TYR A 120 -39.42 -23.46 -7.25
N GLN A 121 -40.03 -22.67 -6.36
CA GLN A 121 -39.55 -22.48 -4.98
C GLN A 121 -39.53 -23.79 -4.16
N SER A 122 -40.25 -24.83 -4.58
CA SER A 122 -40.25 -26.16 -3.94
C SER A 122 -39.11 -27.06 -4.41
N HIS A 123 -38.32 -26.65 -5.39
CA HIS A 123 -37.20 -27.44 -5.95
C HIS A 123 -35.91 -27.05 -5.27
N ASN A 124 -35.22 -28.01 -4.68
CA ASN A 124 -33.90 -27.85 -4.11
C ASN A 124 -32.89 -28.03 -5.22
N ASP A 125 -32.55 -26.92 -5.89
CA ASP A 125 -31.61 -26.92 -7.00
C ASP A 125 -30.46 -25.93 -6.76
N GLU A 126 -29.29 -26.22 -7.28
CA GLU A 126 -28.07 -25.44 -7.08
C GLU A 126 -27.48 -25.02 -8.42
N ILE A 127 -27.25 -23.74 -8.62
CA ILE A 127 -26.75 -23.21 -9.90
C ILE A 127 -25.22 -23.22 -9.91
N TRP A 128 -24.67 -24.19 -10.63
CA TRP A 128 -23.23 -24.46 -10.70
C TRP A 128 -22.49 -23.65 -11.75
N ASN A 129 -23.20 -23.23 -12.79
CA ASN A 129 -22.57 -22.52 -13.90
C ASN A 129 -23.49 -21.44 -14.45
N ILE A 130 -22.91 -20.32 -14.87
CA ILE A 130 -23.60 -19.24 -15.57
C ILE A 130 -22.79 -18.91 -16.81
N VAL A 131 -23.41 -18.97 -17.99
CA VAL A 131 -22.79 -18.62 -19.25
C VAL A 131 -23.68 -17.67 -20.04
N LYS A 132 -23.06 -16.78 -20.80
CA LYS A 132 -23.78 -15.93 -21.78
C LYS A 132 -23.81 -16.67 -23.11
N GLY A 133 -24.98 -16.92 -23.62
CA GLY A 133 -25.17 -17.49 -24.96
C GLY A 133 -24.83 -16.49 -26.07
N THR A 134 -24.66 -17.01 -27.29
CA THR A 134 -24.45 -16.15 -28.48
C THR A 134 -25.69 -15.40 -28.93
N ASP A 135 -26.86 -15.81 -28.44
CA ASP A 135 -28.13 -15.12 -28.55
C ASP A 135 -28.27 -13.95 -27.55
N GLY A 136 -27.22 -13.69 -26.77
CA GLY A 136 -27.19 -12.65 -25.75
C GLY A 136 -27.92 -13.01 -24.47
N HIS A 137 -28.54 -14.18 -24.37
CA HIS A 137 -29.24 -14.64 -23.16
C HIS A 137 -28.27 -15.20 -22.13
N ILE A 138 -28.67 -15.13 -20.87
CA ILE A 138 -27.92 -15.70 -19.75
C ILE A 138 -28.50 -17.06 -19.39
N TYR A 139 -27.64 -18.06 -19.37
CA TYR A 139 -27.97 -19.44 -19.04
C TYR A 139 -27.49 -19.77 -17.66
N PHE A 140 -28.41 -20.12 -16.77
CA PHE A 140 -28.15 -20.59 -15.41
C PHE A 140 -28.28 -22.10 -15.39
N GLN A 141 -27.21 -22.82 -15.11
CA GLN A 141 -27.14 -24.27 -15.21
C GLN A 141 -27.08 -24.91 -13.83
N SER A 142 -27.98 -25.85 -13.56
CA SER A 142 -27.84 -26.85 -12.50
C SER A 142 -27.49 -28.21 -13.09
N PHE A 143 -27.42 -29.25 -12.25
CA PHE A 143 -27.24 -30.66 -12.75
C PHE A 143 -28.54 -31.30 -13.21
N CYS A 144 -29.69 -30.74 -12.90
CA CYS A 144 -31.00 -31.28 -13.23
C CYS A 144 -31.73 -30.47 -14.30
N SER A 145 -31.40 -29.18 -14.43
CA SER A 145 -32.10 -28.24 -15.28
C SER A 145 -31.22 -27.09 -15.69
N TYR A 146 -31.70 -26.25 -16.58
CA TYR A 146 -31.13 -24.94 -16.81
C TYR A 146 -32.22 -23.91 -17.05
N PHE A 147 -31.91 -22.67 -16.75
CA PHE A 147 -32.81 -21.53 -16.88
C PHE A 147 -32.22 -20.52 -17.85
N VAL A 148 -33.01 -20.02 -18.78
CA VAL A 148 -32.60 -19.01 -19.78
C VAL A 148 -33.28 -17.69 -19.45
N TYR A 149 -32.48 -16.66 -19.20
CA TYR A 149 -32.94 -15.31 -18.99
C TYR A 149 -32.68 -14.45 -20.22
N ASP A 150 -33.73 -13.93 -20.85
CA ASP A 150 -33.69 -13.12 -22.08
C ASP A 150 -33.61 -11.60 -21.79
N GLY A 151 -33.34 -11.20 -20.55
CA GLY A 151 -33.32 -9.81 -20.09
C GLY A 151 -34.65 -9.36 -19.46
N LYS A 152 -35.76 -10.09 -19.67
CA LYS A 152 -37.10 -9.80 -19.14
C LYS A 152 -37.70 -11.00 -18.40
N LYS A 153 -37.57 -12.19 -18.98
CA LYS A 153 -38.24 -13.39 -18.49
C LYS A 153 -37.24 -14.55 -18.33
N VAL A 154 -37.51 -15.37 -17.32
CA VAL A 154 -36.79 -16.64 -17.11
C VAL A 154 -37.64 -17.78 -17.67
N THR A 155 -37.01 -18.60 -18.54
CA THR A 155 -37.61 -19.81 -19.09
C THR A 155 -36.81 -21.01 -18.61
N PRO A 156 -37.44 -21.95 -17.85
CA PRO A 156 -36.78 -23.15 -17.41
C PRO A 156 -36.82 -24.24 -18.49
N TYR A 157 -35.74 -25.03 -18.55
CA TYR A 157 -35.62 -26.20 -19.41
C TYR A 157 -35.20 -27.39 -18.58
N TYR A 158 -35.94 -28.49 -18.75
CA TYR A 158 -35.64 -29.77 -18.14
C TYR A 158 -35.72 -30.89 -19.21
N ILE A 159 -34.58 -31.56 -19.43
CA ILE A 159 -34.49 -32.64 -20.41
C ILE A 159 -34.04 -33.88 -19.66
N LYS A 160 -35.03 -34.73 -19.26
CA LYS A 160 -34.88 -35.83 -18.30
C LYS A 160 -33.73 -36.79 -18.62
N GLU A 161 -33.47 -37.06 -19.89
CA GLU A 161 -32.48 -38.06 -20.34
C GLU A 161 -31.13 -37.45 -20.67
N HIS A 162 -31.04 -36.09 -20.64
CA HIS A 162 -29.85 -35.35 -21.08
C HIS A 162 -29.46 -34.29 -20.03
N LEU A 163 -29.07 -34.76 -18.84
CA LEU A 163 -28.68 -33.86 -17.74
C LEU A 163 -27.30 -33.23 -17.99
N PRO A 164 -27.19 -31.87 -17.97
CA PRO A 164 -25.93 -31.22 -18.25
C PRO A 164 -25.00 -31.28 -17.03
N LEU A 165 -23.78 -31.76 -17.25
CA LEU A 165 -22.71 -31.66 -16.26
C LEU A 165 -22.09 -30.25 -16.28
N TRP A 166 -21.78 -29.76 -17.51
CA TRP A 166 -21.14 -28.44 -17.64
C TRP A 166 -21.46 -27.81 -19.01
N PHE A 167 -21.71 -26.52 -19.03
CA PHE A 167 -21.84 -25.72 -20.25
C PHE A 167 -20.53 -25.04 -20.61
N PHE A 168 -20.19 -25.02 -21.91
CA PHE A 168 -19.05 -24.32 -22.48
C PHE A 168 -19.51 -23.37 -23.57
N GLN A 169 -18.98 -22.14 -23.53
CA GLN A 169 -19.16 -21.19 -24.61
C GLN A 169 -17.83 -21.04 -25.35
N THR A 170 -17.75 -21.48 -26.60
CA THR A 170 -16.56 -21.33 -27.43
C THR A 170 -16.96 -21.26 -28.93
N GLY A 171 -16.16 -20.55 -29.73
CA GLY A 171 -16.37 -20.43 -31.15
C GLY A 171 -17.74 -19.91 -31.58
N GLY A 172 -18.37 -19.08 -30.80
CA GLY A 172 -19.68 -18.53 -31.10
C GLY A 172 -20.82 -19.53 -30.91
N GLN A 173 -20.61 -20.64 -30.21
CA GLN A 173 -21.62 -21.67 -29.95
C GLN A 173 -21.62 -22.06 -28.45
N LEU A 174 -22.76 -22.54 -27.96
CA LEU A 174 -22.92 -23.11 -26.64
C LEU A 174 -22.95 -24.65 -26.73
N TYR A 175 -22.09 -25.28 -25.94
CA TYR A 175 -21.94 -26.75 -25.85
C TYR A 175 -22.25 -27.21 -24.44
N ALA A 176 -22.64 -28.48 -24.30
CA ALA A 176 -22.85 -29.13 -23.01
C ALA A 176 -22.11 -30.48 -22.97
N GLN A 177 -21.36 -30.72 -21.92
CA GLN A 177 -21.02 -32.08 -21.51
C GLN A 177 -22.22 -32.62 -20.72
N LEU A 178 -22.78 -33.72 -21.19
CA LEU A 178 -23.88 -34.43 -20.50
C LEU A 178 -23.32 -35.44 -19.50
N ILE A 179 -24.04 -35.73 -18.43
CA ILE A 179 -23.63 -36.68 -17.38
C ILE A 179 -23.60 -38.10 -17.96
N SER A 180 -24.63 -38.51 -18.71
CA SER A 180 -24.80 -39.86 -19.24
C SER A 180 -24.19 -40.06 -20.64
N ASP A 181 -24.06 -39.01 -21.41
CA ASP A 181 -23.60 -39.04 -22.81
C ASP A 181 -22.32 -38.21 -23.00
N GLY A 182 -22.01 -37.77 -24.18
CA GLY A 182 -20.80 -37.01 -24.48
C GLY A 182 -20.99 -35.53 -24.58
N LEU A 183 -20.24 -34.94 -25.50
CA LEU A 183 -20.27 -33.52 -25.80
C LEU A 183 -21.35 -33.22 -26.84
N CYS A 184 -22.25 -32.31 -26.53
CA CYS A 184 -23.41 -31.95 -27.34
C CYS A 184 -23.47 -30.45 -27.60
N ARG A 185 -24.17 -30.05 -28.67
CA ARG A 185 -24.55 -28.62 -28.84
C ARG A 185 -25.83 -28.35 -28.06
N VAL A 186 -25.89 -27.23 -27.36
CA VAL A 186 -27.09 -26.86 -26.58
C VAL A 186 -28.18 -26.41 -27.53
N SER A 187 -29.38 -26.98 -27.35
CA SER A 187 -30.60 -26.65 -28.07
C SER A 187 -31.77 -26.64 -27.08
N LYS A 188 -32.85 -25.94 -27.41
CA LYS A 188 -34.06 -25.83 -26.56
C LYS A 188 -34.80 -27.13 -26.33
N THR A 189 -34.77 -28.07 -27.31
CA THR A 189 -35.59 -29.29 -27.28
C THR A 189 -34.77 -30.58 -27.32
N TYR A 190 -33.54 -30.53 -27.79
CA TYR A 190 -32.68 -31.66 -27.95
C TYR A 190 -31.22 -31.26 -27.97
N TYR A 191 -30.32 -32.11 -27.47
CA TYR A 191 -28.88 -31.91 -27.52
C TYR A 191 -28.27 -32.74 -28.66
N PRO A 192 -28.05 -32.19 -29.88
CA PRO A 192 -27.40 -32.95 -30.95
C PRO A 192 -25.99 -33.36 -30.52
N PRO A 193 -25.69 -34.68 -30.48
CA PRO A 193 -24.37 -35.17 -30.09
C PRO A 193 -23.33 -34.79 -31.13
N ILE A 194 -22.16 -34.32 -30.62
CA ILE A 194 -20.96 -34.04 -31.42
C ILE A 194 -19.95 -35.16 -31.20
N LEU A 195 -19.75 -35.58 -29.96
CA LEU A 195 -18.86 -36.65 -29.53
C LEU A 195 -19.52 -37.45 -28.42
N HIS A 196 -19.38 -38.77 -28.47
CA HIS A 196 -19.75 -39.65 -27.38
C HIS A 196 -18.61 -39.83 -26.39
N ARG A 197 -18.89 -40.14 -25.14
CA ARG A 197 -17.86 -40.34 -24.11
C ARG A 197 -16.82 -41.40 -24.49
N ARG A 198 -17.21 -42.46 -25.23
CA ARG A 198 -16.29 -43.48 -25.74
C ARG A 198 -15.17 -42.92 -26.64
N ASP A 199 -15.42 -41.79 -27.31
CA ASP A 199 -14.48 -41.18 -28.26
C ASP A 199 -13.27 -40.55 -27.57
N TYR A 200 -13.40 -40.27 -26.27
CA TYR A 200 -12.33 -39.72 -25.40
C TYR A 200 -12.18 -40.51 -24.09
N GLY A 201 -12.38 -41.84 -24.14
CA GLY A 201 -12.04 -42.74 -23.05
C GLY A 201 -13.09 -42.90 -21.95
N ASN A 202 -14.38 -42.70 -22.24
CA ASN A 202 -15.51 -42.79 -21.32
C ASN A 202 -15.44 -41.81 -20.14
N ASP A 203 -14.84 -40.65 -20.32
CA ASP A 203 -14.61 -39.60 -19.35
C ASP A 203 -15.60 -38.43 -19.54
N HIS A 204 -15.40 -37.33 -18.83
CA HIS A 204 -16.13 -36.09 -18.97
C HIS A 204 -15.21 -34.96 -19.42
N VAL A 205 -15.66 -34.13 -20.34
CA VAL A 205 -14.97 -32.92 -20.77
C VAL A 205 -15.16 -31.88 -19.68
N MET A 206 -14.05 -31.36 -19.15
CA MET A 206 -13.98 -30.32 -18.14
C MET A 206 -13.52 -28.97 -18.71
N GLY A 207 -13.01 -28.97 -19.95
CA GLY A 207 -12.62 -27.78 -20.68
C GLY A 207 -12.73 -28.00 -22.19
N LEU A 208 -13.28 -27.00 -22.90
CA LEU A 208 -13.46 -27.02 -24.36
C LEU A 208 -13.00 -25.70 -24.95
N HIS A 209 -12.03 -25.72 -25.85
CA HIS A 209 -11.47 -24.55 -26.52
C HIS A 209 -11.41 -24.74 -28.02
N GLN A 210 -11.94 -23.80 -28.77
CA GLN A 210 -11.80 -23.77 -30.22
C GLN A 210 -10.46 -23.13 -30.60
N LEU A 211 -9.59 -23.89 -31.25
CA LEU A 211 -8.28 -23.46 -31.73
C LEU A 211 -8.29 -23.01 -33.20
N GLY A 212 -9.30 -23.45 -33.96
CA GLY A 212 -9.45 -23.16 -35.39
C GLY A 212 -10.89 -23.34 -35.83
N LYS A 213 -11.21 -23.17 -37.15
CA LYS A 213 -12.60 -23.31 -37.64
C LYS A 213 -13.28 -24.59 -37.22
N SER A 214 -12.58 -25.72 -37.28
CA SER A 214 -13.10 -27.07 -36.95
C SER A 214 -12.24 -27.78 -35.91
N LEU A 215 -11.19 -27.12 -35.39
CA LEU A 215 -10.25 -27.72 -34.46
C LEU A 215 -10.60 -27.33 -33.02
N PHE A 216 -10.88 -28.30 -32.19
CA PHE A 216 -11.21 -28.14 -30.76
C PHE A 216 -10.21 -28.88 -29.90
N LEU A 217 -9.81 -28.26 -28.80
CA LEU A 217 -9.08 -28.88 -27.71
C LEU A 217 -10.06 -29.26 -26.60
N LEU A 218 -10.06 -30.53 -26.24
CA LEU A 218 -10.83 -31.05 -25.11
C LEU A 218 -9.88 -31.40 -23.98
N ALA A 219 -10.22 -30.99 -22.78
CA ALA A 219 -9.57 -31.40 -21.54
C ALA A 219 -10.55 -32.27 -20.76
N THR A 220 -10.18 -33.54 -20.52
CA THR A 220 -11.04 -34.50 -19.80
C THR A 220 -10.60 -34.63 -18.35
N ASN A 221 -11.50 -35.11 -17.50
CA ASN A 221 -11.24 -35.18 -16.06
C ASN A 221 -10.05 -36.09 -15.72
N GLN A 222 -9.95 -37.29 -16.33
CA GLN A 222 -8.96 -38.33 -16.01
C GLN A 222 -8.12 -38.80 -17.18
N ASN A 223 -8.52 -38.55 -18.45
CA ASN A 223 -7.84 -39.06 -19.60
C ASN A 223 -6.90 -38.06 -20.29
N GLY A 224 -6.78 -36.84 -19.74
CA GLY A 224 -5.87 -35.81 -20.26
C GLY A 224 -6.48 -35.00 -21.39
N LEU A 225 -5.67 -34.64 -22.37
CA LEU A 225 -6.02 -33.71 -23.44
C LEU A 225 -6.26 -34.41 -24.76
N PHE A 226 -7.21 -33.93 -25.55
CA PHE A 226 -7.53 -34.45 -26.89
C PHE A 226 -7.75 -33.29 -27.87
N LEU A 227 -7.41 -33.50 -29.12
CA LEU A 227 -7.78 -32.65 -30.24
C LEU A 227 -8.89 -33.32 -31.06
N TYR A 228 -9.91 -32.54 -31.40
CA TYR A 228 -10.99 -32.90 -32.30
C TYR A 228 -10.96 -31.97 -33.51
N ASP A 229 -10.76 -32.55 -34.70
CA ASP A 229 -10.65 -31.81 -35.97
C ASP A 229 -11.99 -31.69 -36.75
N GLY A 230 -13.10 -32.10 -36.15
CA GLY A 230 -14.43 -32.19 -36.77
C GLY A 230 -14.76 -33.59 -37.27
N GLN A 231 -13.79 -34.50 -37.32
CA GLN A 231 -13.98 -35.91 -37.78
C GLN A 231 -13.40 -36.91 -36.78
N GLN A 232 -12.19 -36.66 -36.27
CA GLN A 232 -11.47 -37.61 -35.42
C GLN A 232 -11.03 -36.95 -34.11
N VAL A 233 -11.03 -37.74 -33.03
CA VAL A 233 -10.48 -37.37 -31.73
C VAL A 233 -9.10 -38.02 -31.59
N LYS A 234 -8.08 -37.20 -31.33
CA LYS A 234 -6.69 -37.65 -31.15
C LYS A 234 -6.16 -37.19 -29.79
N PRO A 235 -5.49 -38.06 -29.00
CA PRO A 235 -4.91 -37.65 -27.74
C PRO A 235 -3.72 -36.70 -27.98
N VAL A 236 -3.63 -35.67 -27.18
CA VAL A 236 -2.46 -34.79 -27.10
C VAL A 236 -1.54 -35.32 -26.00
N ARG A 237 -0.32 -35.66 -26.37
CA ARG A 237 0.70 -36.14 -25.43
C ARG A 237 1.53 -34.97 -24.93
N THR A 238 1.56 -34.82 -23.64
CA THR A 238 2.38 -33.82 -22.94
C THR A 238 3.45 -34.51 -22.10
N ASP A 239 4.45 -33.78 -21.66
CA ASP A 239 5.48 -34.29 -20.74
C ASP A 239 4.94 -34.56 -19.31
N VAL A 240 3.69 -34.19 -19.03
CA VAL A 240 3.01 -34.41 -17.74
C VAL A 240 1.72 -35.23 -17.82
N ASP A 241 1.50 -35.96 -18.90
CA ASP A 241 0.30 -36.75 -19.12
C ASP A 241 -0.08 -37.66 -17.95
N ALA A 242 0.90 -38.38 -17.38
CA ALA A 242 0.67 -39.32 -16.29
C ALA A 242 0.22 -38.55 -15.02
N LEU A 243 0.79 -37.37 -14.78
CA LEU A 243 0.44 -36.54 -13.65
C LEU A 243 -0.95 -35.89 -13.84
N LEU A 244 -1.26 -35.37 -15.03
CA LEU A 244 -2.57 -34.80 -15.35
C LEU A 244 -3.71 -35.79 -15.16
N ARG A 245 -3.53 -37.05 -15.55
CA ARG A 245 -4.53 -38.10 -15.36
C ARG A 245 -4.80 -38.38 -13.87
N GLN A 246 -3.78 -38.36 -13.04
CA GLN A 246 -3.91 -38.58 -11.59
C GLN A 246 -4.42 -37.32 -10.86
N ALA A 247 -4.15 -36.16 -11.43
CA ALA A 247 -4.43 -34.87 -10.83
C ALA A 247 -5.91 -34.48 -10.87
N LEU A 248 -6.73 -35.10 -11.72
CA LEU A 248 -8.14 -34.78 -11.97
C LEU A 248 -8.33 -33.36 -12.48
N ILE A 249 -8.33 -33.20 -13.80
CA ILE A 249 -8.55 -31.91 -14.45
C ILE A 249 -9.97 -31.42 -14.11
N ASN A 250 -10.07 -30.20 -13.58
CA ASN A 250 -11.34 -29.59 -13.19
C ASN A 250 -11.72 -28.40 -14.05
N ARG A 251 -10.76 -27.54 -14.41
CA ARG A 251 -11.01 -26.34 -15.22
C ARG A 251 -9.84 -26.08 -16.14
N THR A 252 -10.13 -25.44 -17.28
CA THR A 252 -9.08 -24.99 -18.19
C THR A 252 -9.42 -23.63 -18.75
N VAL A 253 -8.39 -22.84 -19.09
CA VAL A 253 -8.52 -21.56 -19.77
C VAL A 253 -7.36 -21.35 -20.72
N MET A 254 -7.59 -20.68 -21.84
CA MET A 254 -6.52 -20.25 -22.74
C MET A 254 -5.91 -18.96 -22.20
N LEU A 255 -4.64 -18.99 -21.82
CA LEU A 255 -3.89 -17.78 -21.42
C LEU A 255 -3.59 -16.89 -22.64
N ASN A 256 -3.28 -17.53 -23.76
CA ASN A 256 -3.09 -16.93 -25.07
C ASN A 256 -3.35 -17.99 -26.15
N LYS A 257 -3.11 -17.66 -27.43
CA LYS A 257 -3.40 -18.61 -28.57
C LYS A 257 -2.67 -19.94 -28.50
N HIS A 258 -1.54 -20.01 -27.76
CA HIS A 258 -0.66 -21.18 -27.71
C HIS A 258 -0.47 -21.75 -26.31
N THR A 259 -0.99 -21.12 -25.28
CA THR A 259 -0.80 -21.59 -23.91
C THR A 259 -2.14 -21.96 -23.28
N LEU A 260 -2.29 -23.24 -22.95
CA LEU A 260 -3.40 -23.78 -22.18
C LEU A 260 -3.02 -23.77 -20.68
N VAL A 261 -3.89 -23.26 -19.83
CA VAL A 261 -3.78 -23.41 -18.38
C VAL A 261 -4.78 -24.47 -17.92
N VAL A 262 -4.29 -25.42 -17.15
CA VAL A 262 -5.05 -26.56 -16.60
C VAL A 262 -5.05 -26.46 -15.08
N GLY A 263 -6.22 -26.28 -14.50
CA GLY A 263 -6.45 -26.34 -13.06
C GLY A 263 -6.98 -27.74 -12.67
N THR A 264 -6.39 -28.31 -11.64
CA THR A 264 -6.67 -29.66 -11.17
C THR A 264 -7.23 -29.68 -9.75
N ILE A 265 -7.77 -30.81 -9.33
CA ILE A 265 -8.23 -31.02 -7.95
C ILE A 265 -7.04 -31.33 -7.02
N LYS A 266 -6.04 -32.10 -7.46
CA LYS A 266 -5.02 -32.66 -6.56
C LYS A 266 -3.64 -32.02 -6.70
N SER A 267 -3.32 -31.45 -7.86
CA SER A 267 -1.95 -31.08 -8.21
C SER A 267 -1.77 -29.60 -8.64
N GLY A 268 -2.76 -28.76 -8.38
CA GLY A 268 -2.66 -27.32 -8.67
C GLY A 268 -2.85 -26.96 -10.13
N ILE A 269 -2.01 -26.05 -10.64
CA ILE A 269 -2.17 -25.38 -11.94
C ILE A 269 -0.97 -25.67 -12.84
N PHE A 270 -1.22 -26.13 -14.06
CA PHE A 270 -0.21 -26.34 -15.11
C PHE A 270 -0.44 -25.36 -16.26
N ALA A 271 0.60 -24.74 -16.76
CA ALA A 271 0.59 -24.03 -18.05
C ALA A 271 1.34 -24.85 -19.10
N ILE A 272 0.67 -25.15 -20.20
CA ILE A 272 1.15 -26.05 -21.24
C ILE A 272 1.25 -25.26 -22.54
N ASP A 273 2.40 -25.29 -23.19
CA ASP A 273 2.57 -24.78 -24.55
C ASP A 273 2.05 -25.79 -25.55
N LEU A 274 1.03 -25.44 -26.30
CA LEU A 274 0.38 -26.28 -27.29
C LEU A 274 1.21 -26.47 -28.58
N ASN A 275 2.26 -25.67 -28.81
CA ASN A 275 3.16 -25.87 -29.94
C ASN A 275 4.18 -27.00 -29.66
N THR A 276 4.67 -27.04 -28.43
CA THR A 276 5.68 -28.01 -27.99
C THR A 276 5.13 -29.15 -27.16
N ASN A 277 3.89 -29.01 -26.68
CA ASN A 277 3.21 -29.89 -25.72
C ASN A 277 3.99 -30.06 -24.40
N LYS A 278 4.76 -29.05 -24.01
CA LYS A 278 5.55 -29.06 -22.79
C LYS A 278 4.95 -28.13 -21.73
N VAL A 279 5.16 -28.48 -20.46
CA VAL A 279 4.82 -27.62 -19.34
C VAL A 279 5.76 -26.41 -19.32
N LEU A 280 5.19 -25.22 -19.35
CA LEU A 280 5.93 -23.97 -19.15
C LEU A 280 6.21 -23.74 -17.68
N TRP A 281 5.21 -23.93 -16.83
CA TRP A 281 5.32 -23.80 -15.37
C TRP A 281 4.21 -24.61 -14.69
N HIS A 282 4.46 -24.97 -13.42
CA HIS A 282 3.53 -25.69 -12.57
C HIS A 282 3.49 -25.08 -11.17
N TYR A 283 2.32 -24.62 -10.75
CA TYR A 283 2.06 -24.18 -9.39
C TYR A 283 1.27 -25.20 -8.59
N SER A 284 1.77 -25.52 -7.40
CA SER A 284 1.13 -26.36 -6.41
C SER A 284 1.25 -25.73 -5.01
N LYS A 285 0.66 -26.35 -4.02
CA LYS A 285 0.81 -25.90 -2.62
C LYS A 285 2.29 -25.86 -2.18
N ALA A 286 3.13 -26.72 -2.71
CA ALA A 286 4.54 -26.81 -2.37
C ALA A 286 5.35 -25.58 -2.83
N ASN A 287 4.89 -24.85 -3.85
CA ASN A 287 5.64 -23.74 -4.44
C ASN A 287 4.84 -22.42 -4.54
N GLY A 288 3.79 -22.25 -3.72
CA GLY A 288 3.16 -20.94 -3.49
C GLY A 288 1.70 -20.79 -3.88
N LEU A 289 1.02 -21.85 -4.39
CA LEU A 289 -0.39 -21.76 -4.77
C LEU A 289 -1.35 -21.64 -3.55
N GLY A 290 -0.92 -22.03 -2.36
CA GLY A 290 -1.76 -22.05 -1.18
C GLY A 290 -2.67 -23.28 -1.06
N ASN A 291 -3.34 -23.71 -2.14
CA ASN A 291 -4.18 -24.89 -2.20
C ASN A 291 -4.11 -25.54 -3.56
N ASN A 292 -4.05 -26.89 -3.64
CA ASN A 292 -3.97 -27.63 -4.91
C ASN A 292 -5.31 -27.73 -5.65
N THR A 293 -6.43 -27.57 -4.94
CA THR A 293 -7.77 -27.73 -5.52
C THR A 293 -8.21 -26.45 -6.22
N VAL A 294 -8.19 -26.47 -7.53
CA VAL A 294 -8.58 -25.34 -8.37
C VAL A 294 -10.04 -25.51 -8.77
N LEU A 295 -10.89 -24.58 -8.36
CA LEU A 295 -12.33 -24.61 -8.63
C LEU A 295 -12.72 -23.81 -9.88
N ASN A 296 -12.01 -22.71 -10.16
CA ASN A 296 -12.21 -21.92 -11.38
C ASN A 296 -10.92 -21.20 -11.81
N LEU A 297 -10.83 -20.87 -13.09
CA LEU A 297 -9.74 -20.11 -13.70
C LEU A 297 -10.30 -19.00 -14.59
N LEU A 298 -9.70 -17.82 -14.53
CA LEU A 298 -10.04 -16.68 -15.36
C LEU A 298 -8.77 -15.93 -15.78
N VAL A 299 -8.65 -15.60 -17.06
CA VAL A 299 -7.63 -14.65 -17.54
C VAL A 299 -8.26 -13.26 -17.55
N ASP A 300 -7.70 -12.34 -16.82
CA ASP A 300 -8.19 -10.97 -16.76
C ASP A 300 -7.81 -10.17 -18.04
N ARG A 301 -8.33 -8.95 -18.17
CA ARG A 301 -8.11 -8.10 -19.33
C ARG A 301 -6.66 -7.63 -19.51
N THR A 302 -5.83 -7.76 -18.48
CA THR A 302 -4.39 -7.45 -18.53
C THR A 302 -3.54 -8.69 -18.83
N GLY A 303 -4.17 -9.86 -18.93
CA GLY A 303 -3.50 -11.13 -19.23
C GLY A 303 -2.97 -11.84 -17.99
N ASN A 304 -3.38 -11.43 -16.78
CA ASN A 304 -3.08 -12.16 -15.56
C ASN A 304 -4.08 -13.29 -15.34
N LEU A 305 -3.62 -14.37 -14.73
CA LEU A 305 -4.42 -15.53 -14.41
C LEU A 305 -4.91 -15.49 -12.97
N TRP A 306 -6.23 -15.54 -12.81
CA TRP A 306 -6.89 -15.69 -11.52
C TRP A 306 -7.34 -17.12 -11.31
N ALA A 307 -7.11 -17.65 -10.12
CA ALA A 307 -7.59 -18.96 -9.71
C ALA A 307 -8.42 -18.84 -8.44
N ALA A 308 -9.69 -19.26 -8.55
CA ALA A 308 -10.54 -19.50 -7.39
C ALA A 308 -10.23 -20.90 -6.85
N LEU A 309 -9.86 -20.99 -5.56
CA LEU A 309 -9.40 -22.21 -4.92
C LEU A 309 -10.39 -22.69 -3.85
N ASP A 310 -10.30 -23.96 -3.52
CA ASP A 310 -11.02 -24.53 -2.38
C ASP A 310 -10.66 -23.82 -1.05
N ASN A 311 -9.46 -23.30 -0.97
CA ASN A 311 -9.05 -22.39 0.10
C ASN A 311 -8.26 -21.22 -0.49
N GLY A 312 -8.88 -20.03 -0.48
CA GLY A 312 -8.25 -18.80 -0.95
C GLY A 312 -8.42 -18.51 -2.43
N ILE A 313 -7.69 -17.51 -2.88
CA ILE A 313 -7.65 -17.00 -4.24
C ILE A 313 -6.19 -16.80 -4.62
N ALA A 314 -5.79 -17.21 -5.82
CA ALA A 314 -4.46 -16.94 -6.34
C ALA A 314 -4.53 -16.04 -7.58
N LEU A 315 -3.63 -15.07 -7.63
CA LEU A 315 -3.36 -14.25 -8.80
C LEU A 315 -1.95 -14.58 -9.31
N ILE A 316 -1.85 -15.09 -10.53
CA ILE A 316 -0.59 -15.37 -11.21
C ILE A 316 -0.37 -14.28 -12.24
N HIS A 317 0.70 -13.51 -12.08
CA HIS A 317 1.01 -12.32 -12.89
C HIS A 317 1.63 -12.70 -14.23
N THR A 318 0.85 -13.35 -15.08
CA THR A 318 1.29 -13.80 -16.41
C THR A 318 1.39 -12.69 -17.45
N GLY A 319 0.77 -11.55 -17.17
CA GLY A 319 0.85 -10.34 -18.00
C GLY A 319 2.10 -9.49 -17.77
N LEU A 320 2.90 -9.77 -16.72
CA LEU A 320 4.12 -9.04 -16.39
C LEU A 320 5.36 -9.79 -16.91
N PRO A 321 6.40 -9.07 -17.33
CA PRO A 321 7.69 -9.67 -17.69
C PRO A 321 8.52 -10.08 -16.46
N LEU A 322 7.86 -10.45 -15.38
CA LEU A 322 8.46 -10.82 -14.11
C LEU A 322 8.28 -12.30 -13.83
N SER A 323 9.33 -12.92 -13.32
CA SER A 323 9.32 -14.32 -12.89
C SER A 323 10.21 -14.50 -11.67
N VAL A 324 9.99 -15.59 -10.95
CA VAL A 324 10.77 -15.94 -9.76
C VAL A 324 11.25 -17.37 -9.85
N MET A 325 12.50 -17.59 -9.47
CA MET A 325 13.08 -18.91 -9.23
C MET A 325 13.13 -19.12 -7.72
N ARG A 326 12.44 -20.15 -7.27
CA ARG A 326 12.49 -20.64 -5.87
C ARG A 326 13.02 -22.06 -5.90
N LEU A 327 14.02 -22.33 -5.10
CA LEU A 327 14.60 -23.65 -4.95
C LEU A 327 14.83 -23.92 -3.47
N GLU A 328 14.32 -25.05 -3.00
CA GLU A 328 14.52 -25.46 -1.62
C GLU A 328 16.04 -25.57 -1.32
N GLY A 329 16.51 -24.88 -0.29
CA GLY A 329 17.90 -24.86 0.11
C GLY A 329 18.81 -23.87 -0.63
N ILE A 330 18.29 -23.05 -1.55
CA ILE A 330 19.10 -22.01 -2.19
C ILE A 330 19.51 -20.91 -1.19
N GLY A 331 18.59 -20.54 -0.31
CA GLY A 331 18.81 -19.51 0.72
C GLY A 331 18.87 -18.09 0.16
N MET A 332 19.41 -17.18 0.99
CA MET A 332 19.54 -15.76 0.63
C MET A 332 20.62 -15.57 -0.43
N VAL A 333 20.24 -14.90 -1.51
CA VAL A 333 21.15 -14.57 -2.64
C VAL A 333 21.88 -13.27 -2.35
N TYR A 334 23.19 -13.27 -2.50
CA TYR A 334 24.05 -12.10 -2.30
C TYR A 334 24.61 -11.52 -3.58
N ASP A 335 24.92 -12.37 -4.58
CA ASP A 335 25.47 -11.91 -5.85
C ASP A 335 25.26 -12.94 -6.96
N VAL A 336 25.37 -12.47 -8.20
CA VAL A 336 25.22 -13.29 -9.40
C VAL A 336 26.27 -12.89 -10.44
N ALA A 337 26.92 -13.88 -11.05
CA ALA A 337 27.79 -13.69 -12.19
C ALA A 337 27.51 -14.71 -13.30
N THR A 338 27.84 -14.40 -14.52
CA THR A 338 27.63 -15.31 -15.66
C THR A 338 28.90 -15.52 -16.46
N LEU A 339 29.10 -16.78 -16.91
CA LEU A 339 30.16 -17.13 -17.86
C LEU A 339 29.59 -18.06 -18.93
N GLY A 340 29.47 -17.58 -20.13
CA GLY A 340 28.86 -18.36 -21.23
C GLY A 340 27.36 -18.60 -20.95
N SER A 341 26.97 -19.91 -20.85
CA SER A 341 25.61 -20.29 -20.49
C SER A 341 25.42 -20.56 -19.00
N ASP A 342 26.47 -20.46 -18.20
CA ASP A 342 26.40 -20.71 -16.77
C ASP A 342 26.19 -19.43 -15.98
N MET A 343 25.23 -19.47 -15.09
CA MET A 343 25.00 -18.44 -14.08
C MET A 343 25.41 -19.00 -12.72
N TYR A 344 26.31 -18.31 -12.05
CA TYR A 344 26.76 -18.61 -10.70
C TYR A 344 26.03 -17.68 -9.72
N ILE A 345 25.52 -18.26 -8.65
CA ILE A 345 24.67 -17.58 -7.66
C ILE A 345 25.29 -17.78 -6.29
N ALA A 346 25.83 -16.71 -5.70
CA ALA A 346 26.35 -16.73 -4.33
C ALA A 346 25.22 -16.61 -3.33
N THR A 347 25.19 -17.53 -2.35
CA THR A 347 24.16 -17.53 -1.32
C THR A 347 24.77 -17.79 0.08
N ASN A 348 23.94 -17.69 1.11
CA ASN A 348 24.35 -18.06 2.47
C ASN A 348 24.47 -19.58 2.69
N GLN A 349 24.13 -20.41 1.70
CA GLN A 349 24.22 -21.86 1.80
C GLN A 349 25.34 -22.44 0.94
N SER A 350 25.55 -21.88 -0.25
CA SER A 350 26.57 -22.33 -1.21
C SER A 350 26.69 -21.31 -2.36
N VAL A 351 27.59 -21.61 -3.32
CA VAL A 351 27.46 -21.09 -4.67
C VAL A 351 26.70 -22.13 -5.48
N TRP A 352 25.71 -21.68 -6.22
CA TRP A 352 24.92 -22.51 -7.14
C TRP A 352 25.28 -22.20 -8.59
N ARG A 353 25.40 -23.23 -9.42
CA ARG A 353 25.56 -23.08 -10.86
C ARG A 353 24.25 -23.43 -11.55
N TYR A 354 23.70 -22.48 -12.27
CA TYR A 354 22.52 -22.62 -13.11
C TYR A 354 22.91 -22.63 -14.59
N ASP A 355 22.76 -23.77 -15.26
CA ASP A 355 22.89 -23.86 -16.71
C ASP A 355 21.63 -23.28 -17.37
N MET A 356 21.75 -22.08 -17.95
CA MET A 356 20.64 -21.36 -18.58
C MET A 356 20.10 -22.03 -19.85
N LYS A 357 20.88 -22.92 -20.51
CA LYS A 357 20.44 -23.70 -21.68
C LYS A 357 19.80 -25.02 -21.27
N GLY A 358 20.45 -25.75 -20.39
CA GLY A 358 19.98 -27.05 -19.92
C GLY A 358 18.92 -26.98 -18.83
N HIS A 359 18.64 -25.78 -18.31
CA HIS A 359 17.71 -25.55 -17.19
C HIS A 359 17.98 -26.46 -15.98
N ASN A 360 19.27 -26.64 -15.66
CA ASN A 360 19.71 -27.42 -14.52
C ASN A 360 20.45 -26.55 -13.51
N ILE A 361 20.16 -26.72 -12.22
CA ILE A 361 20.81 -26.01 -11.14
C ILE A 361 21.42 -27.00 -10.16
N VAL A 362 22.69 -26.80 -9.82
CA VAL A 362 23.44 -27.66 -8.91
C VAL A 362 24.34 -26.82 -8.01
N PRO A 363 24.62 -27.24 -6.77
CA PRO A 363 25.60 -26.56 -5.94
C PRO A 363 27.02 -26.76 -6.53
N VAL A 364 27.90 -25.78 -6.31
CA VAL A 364 29.31 -25.86 -6.64
C VAL A 364 30.06 -26.50 -5.48
N ASN A 365 30.74 -27.60 -5.72
CA ASN A 365 31.48 -28.32 -4.69
C ASN A 365 32.59 -27.47 -4.08
N GLY A 366 32.69 -27.47 -2.76
CA GLY A 366 33.68 -26.73 -1.99
C GLY A 366 33.35 -25.26 -1.77
N CYS A 367 32.09 -24.85 -2.04
CA CYS A 367 31.56 -23.53 -1.78
C CYS A 367 30.43 -23.55 -0.73
N GLU A 368 30.37 -24.59 0.10
CA GLU A 368 29.35 -24.73 1.15
C GLU A 368 29.47 -23.58 2.18
N GLY A 369 28.34 -23.09 2.65
CA GLY A 369 28.24 -22.00 3.62
C GLY A 369 28.11 -20.62 2.95
N GLN A 370 28.48 -19.60 3.72
CA GLN A 370 28.32 -18.20 3.35
C GLN A 370 29.26 -17.77 2.23
N ASN A 371 28.71 -17.35 1.10
CA ASN A 371 29.44 -16.75 -0.01
C ASN A 371 28.91 -15.33 -0.26
N TRP A 372 29.77 -14.33 -0.15
CA TRP A 372 29.39 -12.92 -0.19
C TRP A 372 29.25 -12.37 -1.60
N TYR A 373 30.08 -12.84 -2.53
CA TYR A 373 30.02 -12.41 -3.91
C TYR A 373 30.41 -13.53 -4.87
N VAL A 374 29.99 -13.38 -6.12
CA VAL A 374 30.56 -14.03 -7.29
C VAL A 374 30.81 -12.97 -8.35
N SER A 375 31.98 -12.98 -8.99
CA SER A 375 32.34 -12.00 -10.03
C SER A 375 33.04 -12.69 -11.18
N GLN A 376 32.79 -12.21 -12.40
CA GLN A 376 33.42 -12.72 -13.61
C GLN A 376 34.37 -11.64 -14.14
N PHE A 377 35.61 -12.03 -14.35
CA PHE A 377 36.64 -11.23 -15.04
C PHE A 377 37.28 -12.07 -16.13
N ASP A 378 37.30 -11.56 -17.35
CA ASP A 378 37.66 -12.34 -18.53
C ASP A 378 36.89 -13.69 -18.61
N ASN A 379 37.63 -14.79 -18.67
CA ASN A 379 37.05 -16.15 -18.71
C ASN A 379 37.11 -16.90 -17.36
N GLN A 380 37.25 -16.15 -16.26
CA GLN A 380 37.26 -16.74 -14.90
C GLN A 380 36.11 -16.20 -14.04
N VAL A 381 35.56 -17.07 -13.21
CA VAL A 381 34.60 -16.70 -12.18
C VAL A 381 35.25 -16.90 -10.82
N PHE A 382 35.04 -15.93 -9.95
CA PHE A 382 35.54 -15.91 -8.57
C PHE A 382 34.40 -15.94 -7.59
N ALA A 383 34.57 -16.57 -6.47
CA ALA A 383 33.67 -16.52 -5.33
C ALA A 383 34.43 -16.14 -4.08
N GLY A 384 33.88 -15.19 -3.34
CA GLY A 384 34.38 -14.80 -2.02
C GLY A 384 33.52 -15.34 -0.91
N ASN A 385 34.16 -15.99 0.07
CA ASN A 385 33.48 -16.54 1.24
C ASN A 385 34.21 -16.16 2.54
N ASN A 386 33.76 -16.71 3.66
CA ASN A 386 34.38 -16.43 4.97
C ASN A 386 35.83 -16.92 5.12
N LEU A 387 36.26 -17.87 4.29
CA LEU A 387 37.60 -18.43 4.33
C LEU A 387 38.58 -17.73 3.38
N GLY A 388 38.07 -17.07 2.35
CA GLY A 388 38.91 -16.41 1.33
C GLY A 388 38.27 -16.42 -0.05
N THR A 389 39.11 -16.55 -1.08
CA THR A 389 38.70 -16.42 -2.49
C THR A 389 38.91 -17.74 -3.23
N LYS A 390 37.90 -18.13 -3.99
CA LYS A 390 37.90 -19.32 -4.83
C LYS A 390 37.74 -18.96 -6.32
N ALA A 391 38.38 -19.72 -7.20
CA ALA A 391 38.06 -19.75 -8.62
C ALA A 391 37.09 -20.87 -8.92
N LEU A 392 36.08 -20.63 -9.76
CA LEU A 392 35.04 -21.57 -10.11
C LEU A 392 35.25 -22.07 -11.54
N VAL A 393 35.13 -23.39 -11.73
CA VAL A 393 35.18 -24.03 -13.06
C VAL A 393 34.08 -25.11 -13.10
N GLY A 394 32.99 -24.84 -13.83
CA GLY A 394 31.83 -25.73 -13.81
C GLY A 394 31.23 -25.83 -12.39
N ASN A 395 31.14 -27.06 -11.87
CA ASN A 395 30.64 -27.31 -10.48
C ASN A 395 31.77 -27.58 -9.48
N GLN A 396 33.00 -27.19 -9.79
CA GLN A 396 34.14 -27.33 -8.88
C GLN A 396 34.70 -25.97 -8.51
N SER A 397 35.23 -25.85 -7.30
CA SER A 397 35.94 -24.66 -6.83
C SER A 397 37.40 -25.00 -6.49
N PHE A 398 38.27 -24.00 -6.66
CA PHE A 398 39.72 -24.10 -6.37
C PHE A 398 40.09 -22.89 -5.51
N ASP A 399 40.79 -23.13 -4.42
CA ASP A 399 41.24 -22.07 -3.55
C ASP A 399 42.32 -21.22 -4.27
N LEU A 400 42.09 -19.94 -4.38
CA LEU A 400 43.08 -18.94 -4.78
C LEU A 400 43.76 -18.32 -3.58
N LEU A 401 43.00 -18.09 -2.54
CA LEU A 401 43.47 -17.61 -1.25
C LEU A 401 42.58 -18.15 -0.16
N ASN A 402 43.18 -18.78 0.83
CA ASN A 402 42.47 -19.33 2.00
C ASN A 402 43.24 -18.87 3.25
N ASP A 403 42.95 -17.66 3.72
CA ASP A 403 43.64 -17.01 4.83
C ASP A 403 42.72 -16.76 6.04
N ASN A 404 41.48 -17.27 6.00
CA ASN A 404 40.43 -17.09 7.01
C ASN A 404 40.09 -15.62 7.32
N GLN A 405 40.33 -14.70 6.39
CA GLN A 405 40.02 -13.27 6.56
C GLN A 405 38.77 -12.83 5.81
N GLY A 406 38.06 -13.78 5.23
CA GLY A 406 36.87 -13.52 4.41
C GLY A 406 37.17 -12.75 3.14
N SER A 407 36.22 -12.71 2.23
CA SER A 407 36.27 -11.98 0.98
C SER A 407 34.90 -11.42 0.69
N THR A 408 34.74 -10.08 0.63
CA THR A 408 33.45 -9.43 0.64
C THR A 408 33.02 -8.90 -0.71
N MET A 409 33.96 -8.41 -1.53
CA MET A 409 33.68 -7.87 -2.86
C MET A 409 34.96 -7.75 -3.70
N MET A 410 34.86 -7.97 -5.00
CA MET A 410 35.97 -7.84 -5.94
C MET A 410 35.58 -6.89 -7.09
N ARG A 411 36.52 -6.02 -7.50
CA ARG A 411 36.36 -5.06 -8.59
C ARG A 411 37.58 -5.05 -9.50
N GLU A 412 37.34 -4.72 -10.77
CA GLU A 412 38.41 -4.39 -11.71
C GLU A 412 39.02 -3.04 -11.33
N TYR A 413 40.35 -2.96 -11.36
CA TYR A 413 41.12 -1.77 -10.96
C TYR A 413 42.11 -1.40 -12.02
N GLN A 414 41.99 -0.18 -12.53
CA GLN A 414 42.94 0.39 -13.47
C GLN A 414 43.64 1.57 -12.83
N HIS A 415 44.96 1.51 -12.75
CA HIS A 415 45.75 2.54 -12.09
C HIS A 415 47.08 2.72 -12.79
N TYR A 416 47.39 3.91 -13.23
CA TYR A 416 48.64 4.28 -13.96
C TYR A 416 49.02 3.30 -15.09
N GLY A 417 48.04 2.83 -15.84
CA GLY A 417 48.23 1.87 -16.93
C GLY A 417 48.41 0.41 -16.51
N GLN A 418 48.33 0.12 -15.24
CA GLN A 418 48.30 -1.25 -14.70
C GLN A 418 46.85 -1.72 -14.56
N HIS A 419 46.58 -2.96 -14.95
CA HIS A 419 45.30 -3.62 -14.83
C HIS A 419 45.38 -4.70 -13.78
N ALA A 420 44.57 -4.64 -12.75
CA ALA A 420 44.54 -5.55 -11.62
C ALA A 420 43.09 -5.82 -11.18
N LEU A 421 42.88 -6.80 -10.34
CA LEU A 421 41.64 -6.91 -9.55
C LEU A 421 41.96 -6.52 -8.12
N ILE A 422 41.06 -5.77 -7.52
CA ILE A 422 41.12 -5.43 -6.10
C ILE A 422 39.93 -6.06 -5.36
N GLU A 423 40.24 -6.71 -4.26
CA GLU A 423 39.29 -7.38 -3.41
C GLU A 423 39.29 -6.77 -2.01
N SER A 424 38.13 -6.55 -1.45
CA SER A 424 37.96 -6.20 -0.04
C SER A 424 37.73 -7.47 0.83
N SER A 425 38.27 -7.45 2.03
CA SER A 425 38.11 -8.50 3.04
C SER A 425 37.60 -7.91 4.36
N TYR A 426 37.51 -8.72 5.40
CA TYR A 426 37.10 -8.29 6.74
C TYR A 426 38.08 -7.29 7.38
N ASN A 427 39.33 -7.24 6.95
CA ASN A 427 40.33 -6.38 7.55
C ASN A 427 41.41 -5.82 6.59
N SER A 428 41.29 -6.08 5.29
CA SER A 428 42.33 -5.70 4.32
C SER A 428 41.77 -5.59 2.90
N PHE A 429 42.66 -5.13 1.99
CA PHE A 429 42.44 -5.23 0.56
C PHE A 429 43.53 -6.12 -0.05
N ARG A 430 43.16 -6.83 -1.12
CA ARG A 430 44.05 -7.78 -1.83
C ARG A 430 44.10 -7.41 -3.31
N ILE A 431 45.27 -7.57 -3.92
CA ILE A 431 45.48 -7.35 -5.34
C ILE A 431 45.71 -8.68 -6.03
N TYR A 432 44.99 -8.87 -7.13
CA TYR A 432 45.20 -10.00 -8.04
C TYR A 432 45.75 -9.45 -9.35
N LEU A 433 46.79 -10.11 -9.87
CA LEU A 433 47.45 -9.74 -11.09
C LEU A 433 47.18 -10.77 -12.19
N ARG A 434 47.21 -10.31 -13.40
CA ARG A 434 47.11 -11.16 -14.57
C ARG A 434 48.42 -11.92 -14.83
N ASP A 435 48.33 -13.26 -14.92
CA ASP A 435 49.41 -14.15 -15.29
C ASP A 435 48.95 -14.98 -16.49
N GLY A 436 49.31 -14.57 -17.69
CA GLY A 436 48.78 -15.12 -18.94
C GLY A 436 47.28 -14.87 -19.06
N ASP A 437 46.49 -15.94 -19.14
CA ASP A 437 45.02 -15.87 -19.25
C ASP A 437 44.30 -16.04 -17.89
N LYS A 438 45.08 -16.07 -16.79
CA LYS A 438 44.54 -16.29 -15.44
C LYS A 438 44.90 -15.15 -14.51
N TRP A 439 43.97 -14.92 -13.59
CA TRP A 439 44.19 -14.03 -12.46
C TRP A 439 44.73 -14.82 -11.28
N ARG A 440 45.78 -14.30 -10.61
CA ARG A 440 46.38 -14.90 -9.43
C ARG A 440 46.52 -13.90 -8.29
N TYR A 441 46.45 -14.38 -7.05
CA TYR A 441 46.76 -13.55 -5.89
C TYR A 441 48.15 -12.97 -5.99
N GLY A 442 48.28 -11.69 -5.80
CA GLY A 442 49.53 -10.94 -5.77
C GLY A 442 50.00 -10.65 -4.35
N TRP A 443 49.32 -9.78 -3.67
CA TRP A 443 49.65 -9.38 -2.29
C TRP A 443 48.47 -8.72 -1.61
N THR A 444 48.58 -8.62 -0.26
CA THR A 444 47.67 -7.83 0.58
C THR A 444 48.18 -6.39 0.68
N VAL A 445 47.30 -5.41 0.49
CA VAL A 445 47.61 -3.98 0.52
C VAL A 445 47.86 -3.54 1.97
N LYS A 446 48.94 -2.83 2.25
CA LYS A 446 49.29 -2.31 3.58
C LYS A 446 48.59 -0.98 3.86
N GLY A 447 48.40 -0.67 5.17
CA GLY A 447 47.90 0.63 5.63
C GLY A 447 46.42 0.77 5.77
N PHE A 448 45.68 -0.38 5.77
CA PHE A 448 44.25 -0.40 6.03
C PHE A 448 43.86 -1.67 6.79
N GLY A 449 42.94 -1.53 7.74
CA GLY A 449 42.54 -2.62 8.63
C GLY A 449 41.11 -2.51 9.16
N ALA A 450 40.14 -2.13 8.31
CA ALA A 450 38.73 -2.06 8.69
C ALA A 450 37.83 -2.98 7.81
N PRO A 451 36.72 -3.53 8.36
CA PRO A 451 35.82 -4.39 7.62
C PRO A 451 34.99 -3.58 6.60
N ILE A 452 35.08 -3.97 5.36
CA ILE A 452 34.41 -3.30 4.22
C ILE A 452 33.30 -4.18 3.69
N ARG A 453 32.14 -3.56 3.44
CA ARG A 453 30.98 -4.21 2.85
C ARG A 453 30.90 -4.01 1.35
N GLU A 454 31.06 -2.77 0.88
CA GLU A 454 30.89 -2.37 -0.51
C GLU A 454 32.08 -1.52 -0.96
N ILE A 455 32.52 -1.72 -2.18
CA ILE A 455 33.55 -0.89 -2.81
C ILE A 455 33.11 -0.48 -4.21
N GLU A 456 33.37 0.78 -4.56
CA GLU A 456 33.30 1.29 -5.93
C GLU A 456 34.57 2.12 -6.24
N ILE A 457 34.93 2.13 -7.48
CA ILE A 457 36.14 2.82 -7.96
C ILE A 457 35.73 3.95 -8.89
N ASP A 458 36.15 5.15 -8.61
CA ASP A 458 35.87 6.28 -9.48
C ASP A 458 36.81 6.36 -10.69
N ASN A 459 36.51 7.28 -11.61
CA ASN A 459 37.29 7.45 -12.85
C ASN A 459 38.74 7.94 -12.63
N GLN A 460 39.10 8.34 -11.42
CA GLN A 460 40.44 8.72 -11.03
C GLN A 460 41.21 7.57 -10.36
N GLY A 461 40.56 6.41 -10.21
CA GLY A 461 41.12 5.25 -9.52
C GLY A 461 41.06 5.35 -7.99
N VAL A 462 40.28 6.28 -7.45
CA VAL A 462 40.04 6.37 -6.01
C VAL A 462 39.03 5.32 -5.61
N ILE A 463 39.33 4.59 -4.56
CA ILE A 463 38.47 3.54 -4.03
C ILE A 463 37.56 4.16 -2.94
N TRP A 464 36.27 4.05 -3.15
CA TRP A 464 35.28 4.42 -2.17
C TRP A 464 34.75 3.16 -1.52
N ALA A 465 34.88 3.07 -0.20
CA ALA A 465 34.59 1.84 0.55
C ALA A 465 33.62 2.10 1.72
N ALA A 466 32.49 1.45 1.71
CA ALA A 466 31.55 1.51 2.80
C ALA A 466 31.92 0.49 3.89
N HIS A 467 32.09 0.96 5.13
CA HIS A 467 32.33 0.12 6.28
C HIS A 467 31.10 -0.76 6.59
N MET A 468 31.30 -1.95 7.12
CA MET A 468 30.19 -2.89 7.43
C MET A 468 29.10 -2.29 8.32
N SER A 469 29.46 -1.42 9.25
CA SER A 469 28.50 -0.83 10.20
C SER A 469 28.45 0.69 10.16
N LYS A 470 29.59 1.39 10.07
CA LYS A 470 29.63 2.86 10.20
C LYS A 470 30.74 3.46 9.37
N GLY A 471 30.40 4.45 8.55
CA GLY A 471 31.34 5.32 7.86
C GLY A 471 31.67 4.91 6.43
N LEU A 472 32.29 5.86 5.76
CA LEU A 472 32.71 5.80 4.38
C LEU A 472 34.22 6.11 4.31
N TYR A 473 34.96 5.30 3.62
CA TYR A 473 36.37 5.54 3.35
C TYR A 473 36.58 6.02 1.92
N ARG A 474 37.46 7.00 1.75
CA ARG A 474 38.04 7.38 0.49
C ARG A 474 39.52 7.00 0.53
N LEU A 475 39.92 6.08 -0.34
CA LEU A 475 41.21 5.42 -0.31
C LEU A 475 41.98 5.68 -1.62
N GLU A 476 43.18 6.19 -1.51
CA GLU A 476 44.10 6.38 -2.64
C GLU A 476 45.27 5.40 -2.55
N LEU A 477 45.41 4.56 -3.56
CA LEU A 477 46.43 3.52 -3.63
C LEU A 477 47.75 4.08 -4.16
N SER A 478 48.86 3.59 -3.63
CA SER A 478 50.22 3.91 -4.17
C SER A 478 50.35 3.38 -5.59
N ARG A 479 51.29 3.99 -6.36
CA ARG A 479 51.53 3.63 -7.75
C ARG A 479 51.86 2.13 -7.93
N ASP A 480 52.54 1.52 -6.98
CA ASP A 480 52.86 0.09 -6.97
C ASP A 480 51.79 -0.81 -6.40
N MET A 481 50.63 -0.24 -6.03
CA MET A 481 49.45 -0.90 -5.41
C MET A 481 49.75 -1.68 -4.12
N ARG A 482 50.86 -1.39 -3.42
CA ARG A 482 51.27 -2.15 -2.23
C ARG A 482 50.79 -1.56 -0.92
N ARG A 483 50.41 -0.26 -0.91
CA ARG A 483 49.94 0.45 0.29
C ARG A 483 48.93 1.53 -0.09
N PHE A 484 48.12 1.94 0.87
CA PHE A 484 47.33 3.15 0.75
C PHE A 484 48.20 4.37 1.11
N GLU A 485 48.24 5.37 0.22
CA GLU A 485 48.93 6.64 0.43
C GLU A 485 48.07 7.61 1.21
N ARG A 486 46.74 7.56 0.97
CA ARG A 486 45.75 8.38 1.68
C ARG A 486 44.58 7.56 2.08
N VAL A 487 44.15 7.75 3.34
CA VAL A 487 42.97 7.13 3.93
C VAL A 487 42.13 8.23 4.58
N ASN A 488 41.04 8.62 3.95
CA ASN A 488 40.10 9.58 4.53
C ASN A 488 38.88 8.81 5.02
N PHE A 489 38.42 9.16 6.21
CA PHE A 489 37.26 8.55 6.84
C PHE A 489 36.17 9.58 7.09
N TYR A 490 34.93 9.25 6.70
CA TYR A 490 33.74 10.05 6.91
C TYR A 490 32.80 9.27 7.80
N SER A 491 32.59 9.71 9.05
CA SER A 491 31.67 9.09 9.99
C SER A 491 30.21 9.54 9.78
N SER A 492 30.03 10.70 9.15
CA SER A 492 28.72 11.30 8.84
C SER A 492 28.85 12.26 7.66
N LEU A 493 27.73 12.59 7.02
CA LEU A 493 27.67 13.60 5.96
C LEU A 493 26.85 14.82 6.40
N PRO A 494 27.10 16.01 5.79
CA PRO A 494 26.43 17.26 6.18
C PRO A 494 24.91 17.14 6.08
N ASN A 495 24.21 17.67 7.09
CA ASN A 495 22.74 17.72 7.14
C ASN A 495 22.03 16.38 6.98
N SER A 496 22.69 15.28 7.34
CA SER A 496 22.13 13.93 7.28
C SER A 496 22.48 13.16 8.55
N LYS A 497 21.54 12.31 9.01
CA LYS A 497 21.73 11.37 10.12
C LYS A 497 21.35 9.98 9.62
N GLY A 498 22.21 9.00 9.84
CA GLY A 498 21.99 7.62 9.40
C GLY A 498 22.97 6.68 10.08
N ASP A 499 22.72 5.38 9.97
CA ASP A 499 23.55 4.35 10.61
C ASP A 499 24.49 3.67 9.62
N ALA A 500 24.09 3.56 8.35
CA ALA A 500 24.86 2.85 7.33
C ALA A 500 25.08 3.70 6.08
N PHE A 501 26.23 3.50 5.45
CA PHE A 501 26.55 4.02 4.12
C PHE A 501 26.38 2.92 3.09
N HIS A 502 25.89 3.28 1.91
CA HIS A 502 25.95 2.44 0.71
C HIS A 502 26.76 3.17 -0.36
N VAL A 503 27.53 2.42 -1.13
CA VAL A 503 28.33 2.95 -2.23
C VAL A 503 27.89 2.23 -3.50
N MET A 504 27.57 3.01 -4.53
CA MET A 504 27.08 2.47 -5.80
C MET A 504 27.48 3.38 -6.95
N THR A 505 27.41 2.86 -8.16
CA THR A 505 27.63 3.64 -9.38
C THR A 505 26.32 3.96 -10.06
N ILE A 506 26.00 5.25 -10.25
CA ILE A 506 24.83 5.71 -11.00
C ILE A 506 25.28 6.52 -12.19
N MET A 507 24.96 6.06 -13.40
CA MET A 507 25.34 6.73 -14.66
C MET A 507 26.85 7.04 -14.74
N GLY A 508 27.69 6.08 -14.34
CA GLY A 508 29.13 6.19 -14.36
C GLY A 508 29.74 7.08 -13.29
N ARG A 509 28.96 7.54 -12.32
CA ARG A 509 29.42 8.33 -11.17
C ARG A 509 29.27 7.55 -9.89
N VAL A 510 30.29 7.57 -9.04
CA VAL A 510 30.20 7.00 -7.69
C VAL A 510 29.28 7.88 -6.83
N VAL A 511 28.30 7.27 -6.24
CA VAL A 511 27.26 7.90 -5.44
C VAL A 511 27.19 7.18 -4.09
N PHE A 512 26.99 7.95 -3.03
CA PHE A 512 26.85 7.45 -1.66
C PHE A 512 25.42 7.65 -1.16
N SER A 513 24.86 6.65 -0.52
CA SER A 513 23.60 6.79 0.19
C SER A 513 23.88 6.86 1.69
N TYR A 514 23.32 7.87 2.37
CA TYR A 514 23.42 8.05 3.80
C TYR A 514 22.24 8.86 4.34
N GLY A 515 21.61 8.38 5.42
CA GLY A 515 20.47 9.07 6.07
C GLY A 515 19.31 9.36 5.13
N GLY A 516 19.03 8.44 4.20
CA GLY A 516 17.96 8.54 3.23
C GLY A 516 18.25 9.40 2.01
N ARG A 517 19.46 9.99 1.88
CA ARG A 517 19.84 10.90 0.80
C ARG A 517 21.00 10.40 0.00
N LEU A 518 21.09 10.84 -1.26
CA LEU A 518 22.21 10.56 -2.15
C LEU A 518 23.21 11.70 -2.15
N PHE A 519 24.49 11.31 -2.20
CA PHE A 519 25.63 12.22 -2.24
C PHE A 519 26.65 11.74 -3.29
N THR A 520 27.50 12.64 -3.75
CA THR A 520 28.64 12.33 -4.64
C THR A 520 29.82 13.21 -4.27
N TYR A 521 31.01 12.80 -4.69
CA TYR A 521 32.21 13.60 -4.48
C TYR A 521 32.43 14.57 -5.65
N ASP A 522 32.72 15.82 -5.34
CA ASP A 522 33.11 16.85 -6.30
C ASP A 522 34.63 16.99 -6.27
N ASP A 523 35.29 16.56 -7.36
CA ASP A 523 36.76 16.57 -7.48
C ASP A 523 37.37 17.98 -7.56
N ILE A 524 36.59 18.96 -8.02
CA ILE A 524 37.02 20.37 -8.12
C ILE A 524 37.02 21.01 -6.75
N ARG A 525 35.93 20.86 -6.04
CA ARG A 525 35.73 21.41 -4.68
C ARG A 525 36.36 20.55 -3.59
N LYS A 526 36.73 19.32 -3.91
CA LYS A 526 37.26 18.30 -2.98
C LYS A 526 36.36 18.03 -1.78
N GLN A 527 35.04 17.96 -2.02
CA GLN A 527 34.03 17.76 -0.96
C GLN A 527 32.90 16.89 -1.45
N ILE A 528 32.19 16.24 -0.48
CA ILE A 528 31.00 15.47 -0.74
C ILE A 528 29.79 16.43 -0.79
N LEU A 529 29.02 16.36 -1.87
CA LEU A 529 27.85 17.20 -2.14
C LEU A 529 26.61 16.32 -2.33
N PRO A 530 25.38 16.83 -2.06
CA PRO A 530 24.14 16.13 -2.39
C PRO A 530 24.06 15.84 -3.89
N TYR A 531 23.52 14.64 -4.22
CA TYR A 531 23.30 14.19 -5.59
C TYR A 531 21.81 14.15 -5.91
N TYR A 532 21.36 14.98 -6.83
CA TYR A 532 19.94 15.12 -7.22
C TYR A 532 19.61 14.47 -8.57
N GLY A 533 20.54 13.71 -9.17
CA GLY A 533 20.38 13.13 -10.52
C GLY A 533 19.24 12.10 -10.65
N CYS A 534 18.62 11.68 -9.54
CA CYS A 534 17.48 10.74 -9.53
C CYS A 534 16.15 11.43 -9.16
N GLY A 535 16.07 12.76 -9.23
CA GLY A 535 14.88 13.51 -8.87
C GLY A 535 14.45 13.24 -7.43
N ARG A 536 13.16 12.98 -7.21
CA ARG A 536 12.60 12.67 -5.87
C ARG A 536 13.23 11.44 -5.21
N LEU A 537 13.68 10.46 -6.01
CA LEU A 537 14.32 9.27 -5.48
C LEU A 537 15.67 9.54 -4.80
N SER A 538 16.29 10.69 -5.08
CA SER A 538 17.53 11.10 -4.40
C SER A 538 17.41 11.26 -2.87
N ASP A 539 16.19 11.46 -2.37
CA ASP A 539 15.84 11.62 -0.94
C ASP A 539 15.00 10.44 -0.41
N MET A 540 15.01 9.29 -1.08
CA MET A 540 14.17 8.13 -0.72
C MET A 540 14.99 6.89 -0.28
N GLY A 541 16.21 7.08 0.21
CA GLY A 541 17.01 6.01 0.80
C GLY A 541 17.40 4.89 -0.18
N ILE A 542 18.01 5.24 -1.31
CA ILE A 542 18.49 4.26 -2.28
C ILE A 542 19.62 3.44 -1.67
N ILE A 543 19.57 2.13 -1.83
CA ILE A 543 20.50 1.16 -1.24
C ILE A 543 21.41 0.54 -2.31
N SER A 544 20.92 0.35 -3.53
CA SER A 544 21.66 -0.32 -4.59
C SER A 544 21.22 0.18 -5.96
N SER A 545 22.08 0.00 -6.96
CA SER A 545 21.82 0.32 -8.36
C SER A 545 22.38 -0.74 -9.30
N ALA A 546 21.74 -0.92 -10.46
CA ALA A 546 22.27 -1.77 -11.53
C ALA A 546 21.92 -1.18 -12.91
N PHE A 547 22.88 -1.19 -13.82
CA PHE A 547 22.64 -0.77 -15.20
C PHE A 547 21.95 -1.87 -15.98
N LEU A 548 20.89 -1.52 -16.72
CA LEU A 548 20.25 -2.41 -17.68
C LEU A 548 20.81 -2.14 -19.10
N ASP A 549 20.88 -0.87 -19.49
CA ASP A 549 21.46 -0.41 -20.74
C ASP A 549 21.95 1.05 -20.64
N LYS A 550 22.43 1.66 -21.74
CA LYS A 550 22.96 3.04 -21.74
C LYS A 550 21.97 4.12 -21.29
N LYS A 551 20.67 3.83 -21.28
CA LYS A 551 19.60 4.80 -20.96
C LYS A 551 18.73 4.38 -19.78
N THR A 552 18.83 3.11 -19.37
CA THR A 552 17.97 2.58 -18.31
C THR A 552 18.79 1.91 -17.22
N PHE A 553 18.43 2.14 -16.00
CA PHE A 553 19.07 1.56 -14.82
C PHE A 553 18.06 1.34 -13.70
N TRP A 554 18.35 0.41 -12.82
CA TRP A 554 17.56 0.11 -11.66
C TRP A 554 18.11 0.79 -10.42
N LEU A 555 17.20 1.18 -9.53
CA LEU A 555 17.49 1.63 -8.16
C LEU A 555 16.65 0.78 -7.19
N LEU A 556 17.22 0.43 -6.05
CA LEU A 556 16.53 -0.24 -4.96
C LEU A 556 16.44 0.69 -3.75
N ASN A 557 15.26 0.74 -3.13
CA ASN A 557 15.06 1.33 -1.80
C ASN A 557 14.17 0.40 -0.94
N SER A 558 13.80 0.84 0.26
CA SER A 558 12.91 0.10 1.16
C SER A 558 11.56 -0.29 0.55
N ASP A 559 11.03 0.51 -0.38
CA ASP A 559 9.74 0.27 -1.01
C ASP A 559 9.83 -0.80 -2.11
N GLY A 560 10.95 -0.90 -2.82
CA GLY A 560 11.17 -1.82 -3.92
C GLY A 560 12.13 -1.32 -4.98
N TYR A 561 12.02 -1.92 -6.16
CA TYR A 561 12.89 -1.68 -7.31
C TYR A 561 12.26 -0.67 -8.27
N TRP A 562 13.02 0.35 -8.63
CA TRP A 562 12.64 1.44 -9.52
C TRP A 562 13.44 1.35 -10.81
N LEU A 563 12.78 1.10 -11.93
CA LEU A 563 13.42 1.23 -13.24
C LEU A 563 13.40 2.70 -13.64
N MET A 564 14.60 3.25 -13.86
CA MET A 564 14.83 4.63 -14.24
C MET A 564 15.14 4.73 -15.71
N GLN A 565 14.68 5.77 -16.36
CA GLN A 565 15.06 6.15 -17.72
C GLN A 565 15.80 7.48 -17.68
N SER A 566 16.98 7.51 -18.29
CA SER A 566 17.78 8.72 -18.39
C SER A 566 17.11 9.75 -19.33
N GLY A 567 16.87 10.93 -18.80
CA GLY A 567 16.35 12.09 -19.53
C GLY A 567 17.38 13.18 -19.72
N SER A 568 17.08 14.17 -20.57
CA SER A 568 17.99 15.29 -20.84
C SER A 568 18.18 16.25 -19.66
N LYS A 569 17.19 16.35 -18.77
CA LYS A 569 17.22 17.21 -17.58
C LYS A 569 17.33 16.42 -16.29
N GLU A 570 16.56 15.34 -16.18
CA GLU A 570 16.52 14.47 -15.02
C GLU A 570 16.19 13.03 -15.42
N ASN A 571 16.55 12.07 -14.58
CA ASN A 571 16.19 10.68 -14.75
C ASN A 571 14.79 10.46 -14.17
N LEU A 572 13.92 9.83 -14.94
CA LEU A 572 12.52 9.60 -14.55
C LEU A 572 12.25 8.13 -14.24
N PRO A 573 11.48 7.81 -13.22
CA PRO A 573 11.02 6.46 -12.97
C PRO A 573 10.01 6.04 -14.05
N VAL A 574 10.19 4.86 -14.61
CA VAL A 574 9.34 4.33 -15.70
C VAL A 574 8.59 3.07 -15.30
N PHE A 575 9.09 2.34 -14.30
CA PHE A 575 8.46 1.14 -13.78
C PHE A 575 8.87 0.92 -12.31
N PHE A 576 7.99 0.28 -11.56
CA PHE A 576 8.23 -0.03 -10.15
C PHE A 576 7.81 -1.48 -9.84
N ILE A 577 8.64 -2.17 -9.06
CA ILE A 577 8.35 -3.50 -8.52
C ILE A 577 8.40 -3.37 -7.00
N SER A 578 7.26 -3.57 -6.34
CA SER A 578 7.21 -3.57 -4.87
C SER A 578 8.01 -4.75 -4.29
N ASN A 579 8.64 -4.56 -3.14
CA ASN A 579 9.30 -5.64 -2.38
C ASN A 579 8.36 -6.82 -2.12
N SER A 580 7.05 -6.55 -1.94
CA SER A 580 6.04 -7.58 -1.74
C SER A 580 5.68 -8.37 -3.01
N SER A 581 6.03 -7.88 -4.21
CA SER A 581 5.63 -8.50 -5.49
C SER A 581 6.19 -9.92 -5.65
N PHE A 582 7.39 -10.19 -5.14
CA PHE A 582 7.98 -11.51 -5.20
C PHE A 582 7.48 -12.48 -4.10
N GLY A 583 6.64 -11.98 -3.15
CA GLY A 583 6.20 -12.74 -1.98
C GLY A 583 7.34 -13.11 -1.03
N GLN A 584 8.44 -12.38 -1.09
CA GLN A 584 9.65 -12.51 -0.28
C GLN A 584 10.27 -11.14 -0.08
N GLU A 585 11.05 -10.99 0.98
CA GLU A 585 11.86 -9.80 1.19
C GLU A 585 13.05 -9.77 0.22
N CYS A 586 13.38 -8.58 -0.26
CA CYS A 586 14.57 -8.36 -1.07
C CYS A 586 15.82 -8.35 -0.19
N ASN A 587 16.92 -8.86 -0.72
CA ASN A 587 18.19 -8.72 -0.06
C ASN A 587 18.64 -7.24 -0.15
N ILE A 588 18.82 -6.60 1.01
CA ILE A 588 19.27 -5.22 1.14
C ILE A 588 20.76 -5.11 1.50
N TYR A 589 21.48 -6.23 1.54
CA TYR A 589 22.89 -6.29 1.87
C TYR A 589 23.73 -6.38 0.59
N GLY A 590 24.53 -5.34 0.30
CA GLY A 590 25.44 -5.30 -0.84
C GLY A 590 24.74 -5.08 -2.19
N HIS A 591 25.25 -5.73 -3.24
CA HIS A 591 24.56 -5.77 -4.51
C HIS A 591 23.24 -6.52 -4.37
N SER A 592 22.18 -5.96 -4.91
CA SER A 592 20.84 -6.54 -4.81
C SER A 592 20.26 -6.90 -6.16
N MET A 593 21.02 -6.66 -7.22
CA MET A 593 20.57 -6.81 -8.60
C MET A 593 21.75 -7.10 -9.54
N TYR A 594 21.49 -7.90 -10.56
CA TYR A 594 22.42 -8.18 -11.65
C TYR A 594 21.72 -8.06 -13.00
N ALA A 595 22.26 -7.26 -13.92
CA ALA A 595 21.70 -7.09 -15.25
C ALA A 595 22.54 -7.83 -16.30
N LEU A 596 21.87 -8.59 -17.17
CA LEU A 596 22.47 -9.35 -18.25
C LEU A 596 21.63 -9.21 -19.53
N GLY A 597 22.12 -8.45 -20.49
CA GLY A 597 21.38 -8.21 -21.73
C GLY A 597 20.05 -7.54 -21.49
N ARG A 598 18.94 -8.24 -21.82
CA ARG A 598 17.56 -7.75 -21.55
C ARG A 598 16.98 -8.23 -20.22
N ALA A 599 17.71 -9.02 -19.45
CA ALA A 599 17.29 -9.57 -18.18
C ALA A 599 17.90 -8.81 -17.02
N THR A 600 17.12 -8.56 -15.98
CA THR A 600 17.61 -8.15 -14.67
C THR A 600 17.19 -9.18 -13.63
N TYR A 601 18.13 -9.61 -12.82
CA TYR A 601 17.95 -10.56 -11.74
C TYR A 601 17.97 -9.81 -10.42
N PHE A 602 16.95 -10.04 -9.58
CA PHE A 602 16.76 -9.43 -8.26
C PHE A 602 17.07 -10.46 -7.18
N PHE A 603 17.85 -10.09 -6.19
CA PHE A 603 18.29 -11.00 -5.14
C PHE A 603 17.29 -11.02 -4.00
N LEU A 604 16.78 -12.21 -3.68
CA LEU A 604 15.72 -12.40 -2.69
C LEU A 604 16.25 -13.23 -1.52
N ASN A 605 15.51 -13.22 -0.41
CA ASN A 605 15.85 -14.00 0.78
C ASN A 605 15.81 -15.52 0.55
N ASP A 606 15.05 -15.97 -0.46
CA ASP A 606 14.95 -17.39 -0.81
C ASP A 606 14.69 -17.56 -2.31
N GLY A 607 15.68 -17.19 -3.13
CA GLY A 607 15.59 -17.31 -4.58
C GLY A 607 16.00 -16.06 -5.36
N ILE A 608 15.64 -16.04 -6.63
CA ILE A 608 15.96 -14.97 -7.57
C ILE A 608 14.70 -14.53 -8.31
N GLY A 609 14.40 -13.22 -8.26
CA GLY A 609 13.48 -12.57 -9.16
C GLY A 609 14.12 -12.29 -10.52
N ARG A 610 13.36 -12.35 -11.61
CA ARG A 610 13.85 -12.01 -12.96
C ARG A 610 12.85 -11.11 -13.66
N TYR A 611 13.34 -10.02 -14.20
CA TYR A 611 12.66 -9.14 -15.14
C TYR A 611 13.21 -9.37 -16.54
N LEU A 612 12.32 -9.53 -17.53
CA LEU A 612 12.67 -9.66 -18.94
C LEU A 612 12.04 -8.50 -19.72
N GLY A 613 12.83 -7.51 -20.11
CA GLY A 613 12.32 -6.39 -20.91
C GLY A 613 13.27 -5.20 -20.96
N THR A 614 12.99 -4.30 -21.89
CA THR A 614 13.57 -2.98 -21.93
C THR A 614 12.51 -2.00 -21.42
N GLY A 615 12.88 -0.97 -20.65
CA GLY A 615 11.90 -0.02 -20.07
C GLY A 615 10.95 0.63 -21.06
N ALA A 616 11.22 0.54 -22.38
CA ALA A 616 10.39 1.05 -23.45
C ALA A 616 9.11 0.21 -23.69
N GLU A 617 9.10 -1.07 -23.28
CA GLU A 617 7.98 -1.98 -23.52
C GLU A 617 6.86 -1.84 -22.47
N MET A 618 7.20 -1.33 -21.29
CA MET A 618 6.28 -1.23 -20.15
C MET A 618 5.27 -0.08 -20.22
N GLY A 619 5.44 0.87 -21.13
CA GLY A 619 4.51 2.00 -21.26
C GLY A 619 3.31 1.79 -22.20
N LYS A 620 3.15 0.60 -22.78
CA LYS A 620 2.18 0.33 -23.85
C LYS A 620 0.98 -0.53 -23.46
N LYS A 621 0.77 -0.83 -22.18
CA LYS A 621 -0.50 -1.48 -21.79
C LYS A 621 -1.63 -0.49 -22.06
N PRO A 622 -2.64 -0.81 -22.88
CA PRO A 622 -3.82 0.03 -23.00
C PRO A 622 -4.44 0.14 -21.61
N ALA A 623 -4.90 1.33 -21.24
CA ALA A 623 -5.69 1.52 -20.03
C ALA A 623 -6.98 0.71 -20.17
N CYS A 624 -6.96 -0.55 -19.73
CA CYS A 624 -8.08 -1.46 -19.78
C CYS A 624 -9.16 -1.12 -18.76
N TYR A 625 -8.85 -0.24 -17.81
CA TYR A 625 -9.67 0.02 -16.65
C TYR A 625 -10.15 1.47 -16.60
N LYS A 626 -11.34 1.66 -16.04
CA LYS A 626 -11.95 2.97 -15.85
C LYS A 626 -11.89 3.33 -14.38
N ALA A 627 -11.39 4.51 -14.08
CA ALA A 627 -11.54 5.09 -12.77
C ALA A 627 -13.03 5.36 -12.46
N SER A 628 -13.43 5.17 -11.22
CA SER A 628 -14.77 5.49 -10.74
C SER A 628 -14.75 5.81 -9.24
N PHE A 629 -15.64 6.68 -8.78
CA PHE A 629 -15.89 6.77 -7.35
C PHE A 629 -16.64 5.51 -6.90
N CYS A 630 -16.11 4.84 -5.91
CA CYS A 630 -16.71 3.63 -5.38
C CYS A 630 -17.37 3.83 -4.02
N GLU A 631 -17.00 4.92 -3.35
CA GLU A 631 -17.56 5.30 -2.06
C GLU A 631 -17.33 6.80 -1.84
N VAL A 632 -18.37 7.51 -1.46
CA VAL A 632 -18.30 8.89 -1.00
C VAL A 632 -19.06 8.96 0.30
N THR A 633 -18.39 9.33 1.38
CA THR A 633 -18.99 9.40 2.71
C THR A 633 -18.71 10.73 3.37
N THR A 634 -19.66 11.20 4.15
CA THR A 634 -19.52 12.38 4.99
C THR A 634 -19.84 12.03 6.43
N LYS A 635 -19.27 12.77 7.37
CA LYS A 635 -19.61 12.65 8.78
C LYS A 635 -20.35 13.92 9.22
N ASP A 636 -21.42 13.74 9.95
CA ASP A 636 -22.15 14.83 10.58
C ASP A 636 -21.46 15.32 11.88
N ARG A 637 -22.07 16.26 12.58
CA ARG A 637 -21.57 16.80 13.85
C ARG A 637 -21.46 15.76 14.96
N ASP A 638 -22.30 14.74 14.89
CA ASP A 638 -22.37 13.66 15.88
C ASP A 638 -21.42 12.49 15.48
N ASN A 639 -20.55 12.70 14.47
CA ASN A 639 -19.61 11.71 13.95
C ASN A 639 -20.28 10.50 13.24
N VAL A 640 -21.58 10.62 12.93
CA VAL A 640 -22.30 9.60 12.18
C VAL A 640 -21.96 9.72 10.70
N ALA A 641 -21.57 8.58 10.09
CA ALA A 641 -21.23 8.53 8.68
C ALA A 641 -22.49 8.41 7.81
N HIS A 642 -22.62 9.29 6.84
CA HIS A 642 -23.66 9.26 5.82
C HIS A 642 -23.04 8.98 4.46
N GLN A 643 -23.61 8.05 3.72
CA GLN A 643 -23.19 7.73 2.37
C GLN A 643 -23.78 8.72 1.38
N LEU A 644 -22.99 9.18 0.42
CA LEU A 644 -23.40 10.09 -0.65
C LEU A 644 -23.44 9.34 -1.99
N PRO A 645 -24.21 9.81 -2.98
CA PRO A 645 -24.19 9.25 -4.32
C PRO A 645 -22.76 9.21 -4.89
N VAL A 646 -22.37 8.11 -5.53
CA VAL A 646 -21.04 7.96 -6.16
C VAL A 646 -20.97 8.63 -7.53
N VAL A 647 -22.10 8.99 -8.12
CA VAL A 647 -22.20 9.81 -9.32
C VAL A 647 -22.63 11.20 -8.89
N SER A 648 -21.85 12.22 -9.28
CA SER A 648 -22.10 13.59 -8.88
C SER A 648 -23.38 14.12 -9.52
N ASP A 649 -24.40 14.33 -8.72
CA ASP A 649 -25.60 15.09 -9.09
C ASP A 649 -26.23 15.75 -7.85
N GLY A 650 -25.44 16.09 -6.84
CA GLY A 650 -26.04 16.35 -5.57
C GLY A 650 -25.50 17.47 -4.73
N LYS A 651 -26.45 18.26 -4.25
CA LYS A 651 -26.30 19.10 -3.07
C LYS A 651 -26.07 18.19 -1.86
N VAL A 652 -24.85 18.20 -1.38
CA VAL A 652 -24.49 17.46 -0.15
C VAL A 652 -25.02 18.22 1.04
N LYS A 653 -25.98 17.68 1.75
CA LYS A 653 -26.48 18.22 3.03
C LYS A 653 -25.58 17.79 4.20
N ALA A 654 -24.27 17.95 4.07
CA ALA A 654 -23.38 17.44 5.11
C ALA A 654 -22.54 18.55 5.73
N TRP A 655 -22.29 18.38 7.00
CA TRP A 655 -21.44 19.25 7.81
C TRP A 655 -20.26 18.37 8.26
N GLY A 656 -19.04 18.73 7.90
CA GLY A 656 -17.87 18.00 8.40
C GLY A 656 -16.93 17.52 7.31
N ASN A 657 -16.33 16.36 7.53
CA ASN A 657 -15.34 15.78 6.64
C ASN A 657 -16.01 15.00 5.51
N ILE A 658 -15.51 15.13 4.28
CA ILE A 658 -15.90 14.26 3.17
C ILE A 658 -14.71 13.34 2.82
N ARG A 659 -15.00 12.04 2.75
CA ARG A 659 -14.09 11.02 2.29
C ARG A 659 -14.48 10.60 0.89
N PHE A 660 -13.54 10.65 -0.03
CA PHE A 660 -13.68 10.13 -1.38
C PHE A 660 -12.78 8.91 -1.54
N ARG A 661 -13.33 7.86 -2.09
CA ARG A 661 -12.59 6.66 -2.46
C ARG A 661 -12.77 6.38 -3.94
N VAL A 662 -11.66 6.31 -4.64
CA VAL A 662 -11.59 6.02 -6.06
C VAL A 662 -11.24 4.56 -6.25
N SER A 663 -11.99 3.86 -7.07
CA SER A 663 -11.63 2.54 -7.58
C SER A 663 -10.96 2.72 -8.94
N PHE A 664 -9.75 2.22 -9.06
CA PHE A 664 -9.02 2.06 -10.30
C PHE A 664 -8.34 0.70 -10.25
N PRO A 665 -8.91 -0.36 -10.85
CA PRO A 665 -8.37 -1.71 -10.77
C PRO A 665 -6.92 -1.75 -11.22
N ASN A 666 -6.04 -2.21 -10.33
CA ASN A 666 -4.61 -2.32 -10.57
C ASN A 666 -4.10 -3.59 -9.91
N TYR A 667 -3.92 -4.62 -10.70
CA TYR A 667 -3.51 -5.95 -10.24
C TYR A 667 -2.02 -6.23 -10.46
N ASP A 668 -1.34 -5.36 -11.21
CA ASP A 668 0.07 -5.53 -11.60
C ASP A 668 1.05 -4.92 -10.59
N ASN A 669 0.57 -4.42 -9.44
CA ASN A 669 1.34 -3.70 -8.43
C ASN A 669 2.04 -2.42 -8.95
N ASP A 670 1.56 -1.86 -10.05
CA ASP A 670 2.06 -0.57 -10.53
C ASP A 670 1.74 0.53 -9.51
N LYS A 671 2.72 1.34 -9.16
CA LYS A 671 2.47 2.54 -8.36
C LYS A 671 1.75 3.59 -9.23
N LEU A 672 0.49 3.85 -8.87
CA LEU A 672 -0.32 4.88 -9.51
C LEU A 672 -0.41 6.11 -8.61
N LEU A 673 -0.24 7.28 -9.21
CA LEU A 673 -0.36 8.56 -8.52
C LEU A 673 -1.75 9.14 -8.75
N PHE A 674 -2.53 9.25 -7.69
CA PHE A 674 -3.83 9.93 -7.71
C PHE A 674 -3.63 11.41 -7.42
N CYS A 675 -3.91 12.25 -8.40
CA CYS A 675 -3.85 13.70 -8.28
C CYS A 675 -5.26 14.24 -8.05
N TYR A 676 -5.50 14.78 -6.88
CA TYR A 676 -6.76 15.33 -6.43
C TYR A 676 -6.69 16.85 -6.52
N THR A 677 -7.63 17.46 -7.25
CA THR A 677 -7.76 18.92 -7.35
C THR A 677 -9.14 19.31 -6.89
N LEU A 678 -9.22 19.94 -5.73
CA LEU A 678 -10.45 20.46 -5.14
C LEU A 678 -10.54 21.96 -5.42
N LYS A 679 -11.59 22.39 -6.15
CA LYS A 679 -11.93 23.78 -6.40
C LYS A 679 -13.18 24.17 -5.63
N GLY A 680 -13.19 25.33 -4.99
CA GLY A 680 -14.36 25.83 -4.27
C GLY A 680 -13.97 26.80 -3.14
N GLY A 681 -14.93 27.55 -2.61
CA GLY A 681 -14.67 28.53 -1.54
C GLY A 681 -13.62 29.59 -1.89
N GLY A 682 -13.40 29.90 -3.18
CA GLY A 682 -12.39 30.86 -3.64
C GLY A 682 -10.96 30.30 -3.73
N ASN A 683 -10.73 29.03 -3.40
CA ASN A 683 -9.43 28.39 -3.38
C ASN A 683 -9.37 27.17 -4.29
N THR A 684 -8.15 26.81 -4.71
CA THR A 684 -7.86 25.55 -5.38
C THR A 684 -6.79 24.80 -4.57
N LEU A 685 -7.11 23.62 -4.08
CA LEU A 685 -6.21 22.73 -3.37
C LEU A 685 -5.86 21.57 -4.28
N THR A 686 -4.56 21.31 -4.46
CA THR A 686 -4.08 20.17 -5.25
C THR A 686 -3.20 19.30 -4.37
N GLU A 687 -3.54 18.03 -4.27
CA GLU A 687 -2.81 17.01 -3.55
C GLU A 687 -2.52 15.82 -4.45
N SER A 688 -1.43 15.14 -4.21
CA SER A 688 -1.06 13.92 -4.93
C SER A 688 -0.68 12.83 -3.95
N SER A 689 -1.28 11.65 -4.09
CA SER A 689 -1.08 10.51 -3.21
C SER A 689 -1.05 9.20 -4.00
N TYR A 690 -0.34 8.21 -3.48
CA TYR A 690 -0.43 6.82 -3.97
C TYR A 690 -1.65 6.08 -3.38
N SER A 691 -2.36 6.69 -2.44
CA SER A 691 -3.61 6.15 -1.91
C SER A 691 -4.79 6.54 -2.80
N PRO A 692 -5.69 5.61 -3.14
CA PRO A 692 -6.92 5.91 -3.85
C PRO A 692 -7.99 6.55 -2.95
N GLU A 693 -7.65 6.93 -1.74
CA GLU A 693 -8.54 7.52 -0.74
C GLU A 693 -8.01 8.87 -0.30
N ILE A 694 -8.91 9.86 -0.23
CA ILE A 694 -8.64 11.19 0.30
C ILE A 694 -9.76 11.66 1.22
N VAL A 695 -9.40 12.40 2.25
CA VAL A 695 -10.34 12.99 3.21
C VAL A 695 -10.10 14.49 3.27
N TYR A 696 -11.13 15.25 2.98
CA TYR A 696 -11.12 16.70 3.15
C TYR A 696 -11.97 17.12 4.33
N SER A 697 -11.52 18.15 5.04
CA SER A 697 -12.18 18.70 6.22
C SER A 697 -12.25 20.23 6.14
N ASN A 698 -13.05 20.82 7.00
CA ASN A 698 -13.14 22.28 7.16
C ASN A 698 -13.65 23.03 5.91
N PHE A 699 -14.73 22.54 5.33
CA PHE A 699 -15.38 23.23 4.22
C PHE A 699 -16.13 24.48 4.68
N GLY A 700 -15.99 25.56 3.91
CA GLY A 700 -16.91 26.69 3.96
C GLY A 700 -18.23 26.36 3.25
N PHE A 701 -19.20 27.28 3.30
CA PHE A 701 -20.44 27.16 2.54
C PHE A 701 -20.17 27.53 1.07
N GLY A 702 -20.80 26.82 0.14
CA GLY A 702 -20.66 27.06 -1.29
C GLY A 702 -20.52 25.79 -2.09
N ASP A 703 -20.21 25.97 -3.39
CA ASP A 703 -20.05 24.89 -4.34
C ASP A 703 -18.58 24.47 -4.45
N TYR A 704 -18.39 23.17 -4.57
CA TYR A 704 -17.08 22.53 -4.68
C TYR A 704 -17.06 21.53 -5.84
N GLU A 705 -15.92 21.43 -6.50
CA GLU A 705 -15.65 20.45 -7.54
C GLU A 705 -14.33 19.73 -7.25
N LEU A 706 -14.40 18.43 -7.08
CA LEU A 706 -13.24 17.56 -6.97
C LEU A 706 -12.95 16.93 -8.32
N THR A 707 -11.77 17.19 -8.87
CA THR A 707 -11.24 16.51 -10.05
C THR A 707 -10.15 15.53 -9.63
N VAL A 708 -10.27 14.27 -10.05
CA VAL A 708 -9.27 13.24 -9.80
C VAL A 708 -8.66 12.76 -11.11
N VAL A 709 -7.34 12.85 -11.20
CA VAL A 709 -6.56 12.40 -12.35
C VAL A 709 -5.61 11.30 -11.87
N VAL A 710 -5.66 10.14 -12.53
CA VAL A 710 -4.73 9.03 -12.24
C VAL A 710 -3.55 9.13 -13.20
N LYS A 711 -2.35 9.07 -12.68
CA LYS A 711 -1.08 9.14 -13.45
C LYS A 711 -0.23 7.91 -13.20
N ASN A 712 0.54 7.51 -14.21
CA ASN A 712 1.63 6.54 -14.04
C ASN A 712 2.86 7.22 -13.42
N LEU A 713 3.91 6.44 -13.19
CA LEU A 713 5.17 6.96 -12.66
C LEU A 713 5.88 7.96 -13.58
N LYS A 714 5.62 7.91 -14.90
CA LYS A 714 6.14 8.88 -15.89
C LYS A 714 5.41 10.22 -15.84
N GLY A 715 4.27 10.28 -15.19
CA GLY A 715 3.40 11.45 -15.15
C GLY A 715 2.32 11.47 -16.24
N ASP A 716 2.23 10.43 -17.10
CA ASP A 716 1.17 10.32 -18.10
C ASP A 716 -0.16 10.05 -17.44
N ILE A 717 -1.20 10.68 -17.96
CA ILE A 717 -2.58 10.49 -17.47
C ILE A 717 -3.11 9.14 -17.97
N ILE A 718 -3.58 8.32 -17.04
CA ILE A 718 -4.19 7.03 -17.32
C ILE A 718 -5.71 7.16 -17.17
N GLY A 719 -6.44 6.91 -18.26
CA GLY A 719 -7.89 6.99 -18.26
C GLY A 719 -8.41 8.42 -18.34
N LYS A 720 -9.70 8.59 -18.07
CA LYS A 720 -10.37 9.90 -18.08
C LYS A 720 -10.37 10.49 -16.67
N PRO A 721 -10.23 11.82 -16.53
CA PRO A 721 -10.42 12.49 -15.25
C PRO A 721 -11.81 12.20 -14.68
N LEU A 722 -11.88 11.99 -13.36
CA LEU A 722 -13.14 11.91 -12.62
C LEU A 722 -13.47 13.29 -12.08
N VAL A 723 -14.72 13.69 -12.21
CA VAL A 723 -15.23 14.94 -11.65
C VAL A 723 -16.37 14.63 -10.69
N TYR A 724 -16.34 15.23 -9.51
CA TYR A 724 -17.39 15.12 -8.51
C TYR A 724 -17.74 16.51 -7.99
N SER A 725 -18.97 16.97 -8.27
CA SER A 725 -19.46 18.26 -7.83
C SER A 725 -20.37 18.10 -6.61
N PHE A 726 -20.18 18.94 -5.61
CA PHE A 726 -20.98 18.93 -4.39
C PHE A 726 -21.09 20.33 -3.80
N SER A 727 -22.08 20.57 -2.97
CA SER A 727 -22.29 21.87 -2.35
C SER A 727 -22.63 21.76 -0.87
N PHE A 728 -22.09 22.68 -0.08
CA PHE A 728 -22.45 22.89 1.32
C PHE A 728 -23.44 24.05 1.40
N PRO A 729 -24.74 23.77 1.60
CA PRO A 729 -25.74 24.83 1.67
C PRO A 729 -25.52 25.68 2.92
N THR A 730 -25.66 26.98 2.75
CA THR A 730 -25.63 27.91 3.90
C THR A 730 -26.79 27.57 4.85
N PRO A 731 -26.55 27.45 6.18
CA PRO A 731 -27.62 27.27 7.15
C PRO A 731 -28.67 28.37 7.02
N PHE A 732 -29.92 28.00 7.29
CA PHE A 732 -31.03 28.96 7.23
C PHE A 732 -30.76 30.25 8.01
N LEU A 733 -30.10 30.12 9.19
CA LEU A 733 -29.74 31.25 10.03
C LEU A 733 -28.64 32.19 9.45
N LEU A 734 -27.88 31.73 8.47
CA LEU A 734 -26.86 32.51 7.74
C LEU A 734 -27.32 32.86 6.32
N SER A 735 -28.51 32.45 5.90
CA SER A 735 -29.06 32.76 4.59
C SER A 735 -29.40 34.26 4.48
N TRP A 736 -29.42 34.78 3.26
CA TRP A 736 -29.80 36.20 3.02
C TRP A 736 -31.20 36.55 3.57
N TRP A 737 -32.11 35.56 3.61
CA TRP A 737 -33.43 35.68 4.24
C TRP A 737 -33.34 35.87 5.75
N ALA A 738 -32.45 35.13 6.40
CA ALA A 738 -32.21 35.29 7.85
C ALA A 738 -31.61 36.67 8.14
N TRP A 739 -30.67 37.14 7.32
CA TRP A 739 -30.10 38.48 7.45
C TRP A 739 -31.19 39.56 7.26
N LEU A 740 -32.14 39.37 6.32
CA LEU A 740 -33.28 40.23 6.14
C LEU A 740 -34.21 40.23 7.38
N MET A 741 -34.45 39.02 7.95
CA MET A 741 -35.19 38.87 9.21
C MET A 741 -34.47 39.56 10.39
N TYR A 742 -33.12 39.37 10.50
CA TYR A 742 -32.35 40.05 11.53
C TYR A 742 -32.40 41.59 11.38
N LEU A 743 -32.30 42.10 10.14
CA LEU A 743 -32.44 43.51 9.87
C LEU A 743 -33.83 44.03 10.21
N LEU A 744 -34.89 43.25 9.89
CA LEU A 744 -36.27 43.60 10.26
C LEU A 744 -36.46 43.60 11.79
N LEU A 745 -35.91 42.59 12.46
CA LEU A 745 -35.97 42.47 13.91
C LEU A 745 -35.19 43.61 14.61
N LEU A 746 -34.00 43.91 14.09
CA LEU A 746 -33.22 45.07 14.55
C LEU A 746 -33.96 46.38 14.31
N SER A 747 -34.56 46.55 13.13
CA SER A 747 -35.36 47.71 12.78
C SER A 747 -36.58 47.85 13.72
N ALA A 748 -37.27 46.74 14.01
CA ALA A 748 -38.38 46.68 14.96
C ALA A 748 -37.92 47.05 16.39
N LEU A 749 -36.74 46.51 16.81
CA LEU A 749 -36.14 46.85 18.11
C LEU A 749 -35.75 48.33 18.19
N VAL A 750 -35.14 48.86 17.13
CA VAL A 750 -34.78 50.30 17.06
C VAL A 750 -36.05 51.14 17.07
N TYR A 751 -37.07 50.76 16.29
CA TYR A 751 -38.37 51.47 16.29
C TYR A 751 -39.04 51.40 17.69
N GLY A 752 -39.06 50.19 18.29
CA GLY A 752 -39.57 50.02 19.65
C GLY A 752 -38.82 50.86 20.69
N TYR A 753 -37.47 50.88 20.57
CA TYR A 753 -36.62 51.73 21.43
C TYR A 753 -36.90 53.23 21.24
N ILE A 754 -36.98 53.68 19.99
CA ILE A 754 -37.32 55.11 19.66
C ILE A 754 -38.69 55.42 20.22
N ARG A 755 -39.68 54.56 20.01
CA ARG A 755 -41.06 54.76 20.53
C ARG A 755 -41.13 54.74 22.05
N TRP A 756 -40.37 53.81 22.66
CA TRP A 756 -40.22 53.81 24.14
C TRP A 756 -39.58 55.08 24.68
N ARG A 757 -38.45 55.49 24.01
CA ARG A 757 -37.74 56.73 24.38
C ARG A 757 -38.60 57.96 24.15
N THR A 758 -39.34 58.05 23.05
CA THR A 758 -40.30 59.16 22.78
C THR A 758 -41.43 59.16 23.84
N ASN A 759 -41.99 57.99 24.14
CA ASN A 759 -43.02 57.88 25.18
C ASN A 759 -42.44 58.23 26.54
N LYS A 760 -41.20 57.91 26.83
CA LYS A 760 -40.54 58.27 28.08
C LYS A 760 -40.23 59.74 28.14
N ILE A 761 -39.88 60.38 27.02
CA ILE A 761 -39.70 61.82 26.91
C ILE A 761 -41.03 62.56 27.09
N ILE A 762 -42.08 62.06 26.40
CA ILE A 762 -43.46 62.59 26.53
C ILE A 762 -43.96 62.48 27.97
N ARG A 763 -43.72 61.36 28.63
CA ARG A 763 -44.03 61.16 30.06
C ARG A 763 -43.17 62.04 30.98
N ARG A 764 -41.88 62.26 30.65
CA ARG A 764 -40.99 63.19 31.40
C ARG A 764 -41.45 64.63 31.22
N ASN A 765 -41.77 65.00 29.95
CA ASN A 765 -42.25 66.35 29.68
C ASN A 765 -43.59 66.66 30.35
N LYS A 766 -44.47 65.64 30.43
CA LYS A 766 -45.70 65.73 31.17
C LYS A 766 -45.44 65.88 32.69
N LYS A 767 -44.47 65.09 33.22
CA LYS A 767 -44.07 65.23 34.64
C LYS A 767 -43.27 66.50 34.94
N ILE A 768 -42.55 67.04 33.95
CA ILE A 768 -41.85 68.30 34.09
C ILE A 768 -42.84 69.45 34.04
N ALA A 769 -43.83 69.41 33.17
CA ALA A 769 -44.92 70.39 33.14
C ALA A 769 -45.80 70.35 34.43
N GLU A 770 -45.96 69.18 35.03
CA GLU A 770 -46.63 69.02 36.35
C GLU A 770 -45.72 69.42 37.47
N LYS A 771 -44.37 69.32 37.36
CA LYS A 771 -43.42 69.80 38.38
C LYS A 771 -43.15 71.30 38.35
N GLU A 772 -43.13 71.89 37.17
CA GLU A 772 -42.99 73.38 37.07
C GLU A 772 -44.16 74.13 37.65
N LEU A 773 -45.32 73.50 37.67
CA LEU A 773 -46.46 74.06 38.40
C LEU A 773 -46.39 73.90 39.95
N MET A 774 -45.57 72.93 40.41
CA MET A 774 -45.36 72.61 41.82
C MET A 774 -44.11 73.27 42.38
N GLU A 775 -43.11 73.61 41.62
CA GLU A 775 -41.79 74.21 42.02
C GLU A 775 -41.86 75.76 42.18
N GLN A 776 -42.93 76.35 41.72
CA GLN A 776 -43.18 77.74 42.11
C GLN A 776 -43.61 77.92 43.57
N LYS A 777 -43.74 76.80 44.32
CA LYS A 777 -44.21 76.94 45.74
C LYS A 777 -43.23 76.44 46.79
N MET A 778 -42.01 76.10 46.47
CA MET A 778 -41.01 75.67 47.45
C MET A 778 -39.62 76.15 47.09
N LYS A 779 -39.40 77.43 47.04
CA LYS A 779 -38.10 78.06 47.30
C LYS A 779 -37.89 78.10 48.77
N SER A 780 -37.11 77.29 49.34
CA SER A 780 -36.20 77.63 50.45
C SER A 780 -35.50 76.42 51.02
N LEU A 781 -34.21 76.53 50.95
CA LEU A 781 -33.24 76.03 51.90
C LEU A 781 -32.94 74.58 52.11
N GLU A 782 -31.68 74.25 51.89
CA GLU A 782 -30.86 73.35 52.66
C GLU A 782 -30.93 71.85 52.27
N GLN A 783 -29.97 71.52 51.37
CA GLN A 783 -29.19 70.21 51.53
C GLN A 783 -28.29 69.91 50.40
N GLU A 784 -27.30 70.71 50.16
CA GLU A 784 -26.23 70.42 49.20
C GLU A 784 -24.98 69.80 49.77
N ARG A 785 -25.01 69.15 50.91
CA ARG A 785 -23.75 68.73 51.54
C ARG A 785 -23.58 67.30 51.95
N ILE A 786 -24.49 66.42 51.66
CA ILE A 786 -24.38 65.02 52.12
C ILE A 786 -24.25 63.97 51.01
N ILE A 787 -24.44 64.32 49.74
CA ILE A 787 -24.51 63.32 48.70
C ILE A 787 -23.14 62.99 48.03
N ALA A 788 -22.12 63.86 48.25
CA ALA A 788 -20.82 63.64 47.57
C ALA A 788 -19.93 62.58 48.23
N GLU A 789 -20.17 62.21 49.46
CA GLU A 789 -19.30 61.26 50.19
C GLU A 789 -19.72 59.78 50.11
N GLN A 790 -20.99 59.55 49.82
CA GLN A 790 -21.49 58.17 49.73
C GLN A 790 -21.25 57.46 48.36
N GLN A 791 -21.05 58.21 47.27
CA GLN A 791 -20.81 57.66 45.99
C GLN A 791 -19.39 57.08 45.77
N LYS A 792 -18.41 57.60 46.53
CA LYS A 792 -17.02 57.12 46.41
C LYS A 792 -16.79 55.78 47.09
N GLN A 793 -17.46 55.53 48.21
CA GLN A 793 -17.37 54.25 48.93
C GLN A 793 -18.06 53.05 48.22
N LEU A 794 -19.09 53.29 47.40
CA LEU A 794 -19.77 52.25 46.66
C LEU A 794 -18.93 51.69 45.45
N LEU A 795 -18.14 52.58 44.82
CA LEU A 795 -17.31 52.21 43.67
C LEU A 795 -16.06 51.40 44.07
N GLU A 796 -15.49 51.71 45.25
CA GLU A 796 -14.34 50.97 45.78
C GLU A 796 -14.74 49.59 46.29
N ASN A 797 -15.96 49.43 46.83
CA ASN A 797 -16.47 48.14 47.24
C ASN A 797 -16.83 47.20 46.02
N GLU A 798 -17.28 47.76 44.88
CA GLU A 798 -17.61 47.01 43.69
C GLU A 798 -16.37 46.50 42.99
N LEU A 799 -15.26 47.23 42.98
CA LEU A 799 -13.97 46.81 42.47
C LEU A 799 -13.32 45.73 43.35
N ALA A 800 -13.47 45.80 44.66
CA ALA A 800 -12.96 44.80 45.61
C ALA A 800 -13.73 43.47 45.52
N LEU A 801 -15.03 43.51 45.24
CA LEU A 801 -15.87 42.33 45.03
C LEU A 801 -15.49 41.60 43.72
N LYS A 802 -15.29 42.35 42.62
CA LYS A 802 -14.86 41.78 41.35
C LYS A 802 -13.45 41.20 41.40
N GLY A 803 -12.53 41.77 42.20
CA GLY A 803 -11.21 41.20 42.44
C GLY A 803 -11.25 39.85 43.17
N LYS A 804 -12.21 39.70 44.09
CA LYS A 804 -12.43 38.48 44.84
C LYS A 804 -13.00 37.35 43.94
N ASP A 805 -13.85 37.73 42.99
CA ASP A 805 -14.47 36.79 42.06
C ASP A 805 -13.45 36.16 41.07
N VAL A 806 -12.47 36.93 40.58
CA VAL A 806 -11.42 36.42 39.69
C VAL A 806 -10.44 35.49 40.43
N ALA A 807 -10.11 35.85 41.68
CA ALA A 807 -9.29 34.99 42.51
C ALA A 807 -10.02 33.67 42.86
N SER A 808 -11.33 33.79 43.21
CA SER A 808 -12.19 32.61 43.46
C SER A 808 -12.26 31.70 42.23
N MET A 809 -12.48 32.24 41.03
CA MET A 809 -12.49 31.46 39.78
C MET A 809 -11.21 30.67 39.55
N ALA A 810 -10.05 31.24 39.81
CA ALA A 810 -8.77 30.55 39.69
C ALA A 810 -8.61 29.43 40.73
N PHE A 811 -9.06 29.66 41.97
CA PHE A 811 -9.03 28.64 43.04
C PHE A 811 -10.06 27.53 42.81
N ASP A 812 -11.25 27.84 42.32
CA ASP A 812 -12.28 26.87 42.00
C ASP A 812 -11.84 25.93 40.87
N MET A 813 -11.09 26.44 39.90
CA MET A 813 -10.54 25.62 38.81
C MET A 813 -9.39 24.72 39.30
N VAL A 814 -8.57 25.18 40.21
CA VAL A 814 -7.54 24.32 40.85
C VAL A 814 -8.20 23.20 41.66
N ALA A 815 -9.25 23.51 42.39
CA ALA A 815 -10.01 22.55 43.18
C ALA A 815 -10.73 21.52 42.27
N MET A 816 -11.32 21.98 41.17
CA MET A 816 -11.99 21.12 40.21
C MET A 816 -11.02 20.17 39.48
N ASN A 817 -9.84 20.67 39.06
CA ASN A 817 -8.80 19.86 38.46
C ASN A 817 -8.21 18.83 39.43
N ASN A 818 -8.04 19.20 40.69
CA ASN A 818 -7.59 18.27 41.75
C ASN A 818 -8.62 17.15 41.98
N SER A 819 -9.92 17.50 42.02
CA SER A 819 -11.00 16.50 42.16
C SER A 819 -11.11 15.56 40.98
N ILE A 820 -10.88 16.05 39.76
CA ILE A 820 -10.81 15.22 38.55
C ILE A 820 -9.60 14.28 38.58
N SER A 821 -8.44 14.77 39.05
CA SER A 821 -7.24 13.94 39.23
C SER A 821 -7.41 12.85 40.25
N GLU A 822 -8.04 13.16 41.40
CA GLU A 822 -8.31 12.21 42.48
C GLU A 822 -9.35 11.15 42.06
N ALA A 823 -10.37 11.57 41.33
CA ALA A 823 -11.35 10.67 40.75
C ALA A 823 -10.71 9.71 39.72
N LYS A 824 -9.75 10.19 38.95
CA LYS A 824 -8.98 9.40 38.01
C LYS A 824 -8.07 8.38 38.67
N GLU A 825 -7.38 8.78 39.75
CA GLU A 825 -6.56 7.86 40.55
C GLU A 825 -7.43 6.78 41.23
N THR A 826 -8.57 7.16 41.77
CA THR A 826 -9.54 6.23 42.41
C THR A 826 -10.09 5.23 41.40
N LEU A 827 -10.35 5.66 40.16
CA LEU A 827 -10.78 4.77 39.07
C LEU A 827 -9.67 3.79 38.65
N LEU A 828 -8.43 4.27 38.58
CA LEU A 828 -7.26 3.44 38.25
C LEU A 828 -6.95 2.43 39.38
N GLU A 829 -7.14 2.82 40.62
CA GLU A 829 -6.98 1.93 41.77
C GLU A 829 -8.10 0.88 41.84
N GLY A 830 -9.33 1.27 41.50
CA GLY A 830 -10.47 0.35 41.34
C GLY A 830 -10.27 -0.68 40.25
N MET A 831 -9.60 -0.31 39.18
CA MET A 831 -9.18 -1.22 38.12
C MET A 831 -8.08 -2.21 38.58
N ARG A 832 -7.12 -1.75 39.37
CA ARG A 832 -6.05 -2.59 39.95
C ARG A 832 -6.57 -3.59 40.98
N LYS A 833 -7.63 -3.23 41.72
CA LYS A 833 -8.25 -4.08 42.76
C LYS A 833 -9.36 -4.99 42.23
N GLY A 834 -9.62 -4.96 40.90
CA GLY A 834 -10.60 -5.83 40.27
C GLY A 834 -12.06 -5.53 40.60
N THR A 835 -12.34 -4.38 41.23
CA THR A 835 -13.70 -3.95 41.63
C THR A 835 -14.49 -3.24 40.53
N ILE A 836 -13.82 -2.85 39.44
CA ILE A 836 -14.45 -2.18 38.31
C ILE A 836 -14.00 -2.83 37.00
N THR A 837 -14.95 -3.14 36.13
CA THR A 837 -14.67 -3.76 34.82
C THR A 837 -13.96 -2.77 33.89
N THR A 838 -12.90 -3.21 33.24
CA THR A 838 -12.02 -2.41 32.35
C THR A 838 -12.79 -1.63 31.28
N LYS A 839 -13.89 -2.17 30.81
CA LYS A 839 -14.73 -1.55 29.76
C LYS A 839 -15.52 -0.32 30.27
N ASN A 840 -15.98 -0.34 31.50
CA ASN A 840 -16.74 0.78 32.10
C ASN A 840 -15.81 1.89 32.61
N ALA A 841 -14.66 1.53 33.13
CA ALA A 841 -13.64 2.48 33.56
C ALA A 841 -13.00 3.23 32.37
N SER A 842 -12.74 2.54 31.27
CA SER A 842 -12.21 3.20 30.05
C SER A 842 -13.20 4.19 29.43
N LYS A 843 -14.50 3.89 29.49
CA LYS A 843 -15.57 4.79 29.01
C LYS A 843 -15.67 6.05 29.86
N LEU A 844 -15.58 5.93 31.17
CA LEU A 844 -15.59 7.07 32.12
C LEU A 844 -14.33 7.91 32.00
N LEU A 845 -13.16 7.30 31.85
CA LEU A 845 -11.88 8.01 31.63
C LEU A 845 -11.85 8.80 30.32
N LEU A 846 -12.53 8.31 29.27
CA LEU A 846 -12.68 9.05 27.99
C LEU A 846 -13.64 10.25 28.13
N GLN A 847 -14.72 10.11 28.89
CA GLN A 847 -15.66 11.22 29.15
C GLN A 847 -15.07 12.33 30.01
N MET A 848 -14.11 12.00 30.88
CA MET A 848 -13.39 12.99 31.71
C MET A 848 -12.30 13.76 30.95
N LYS A 849 -12.04 13.44 29.68
CA LYS A 849 -11.05 14.12 28.83
C LYS A 849 -11.59 15.27 27.99
N SER A 850 -12.90 15.44 27.92
CA SER A 850 -13.56 16.45 27.08
C SER A 850 -14.17 17.57 27.90
N GLY A 851 -13.34 18.29 28.64
CA GLY A 851 -13.76 19.56 29.27
C GLY A 851 -13.21 20.73 28.44
N ASP A 852 -14.12 21.62 28.04
CA ASP A 852 -13.90 22.78 27.18
C ASP A 852 -13.05 23.83 27.92
N ASN A 853 -11.75 23.66 27.95
CA ASN A 853 -10.81 24.49 28.68
C ASN A 853 -10.56 25.85 28.01
N ASP A 854 -10.89 26.00 26.72
CA ASP A 854 -10.60 27.22 25.97
C ASP A 854 -11.67 28.30 26.16
N LEU A 855 -12.92 27.92 26.39
CA LEU A 855 -14.00 28.90 26.67
C LEU A 855 -13.81 29.53 28.02
N PHE A 856 -13.43 28.77 29.03
CA PHE A 856 -13.18 29.22 30.37
C PHE A 856 -11.95 30.13 30.45
N TRP A 857 -10.90 29.77 29.71
CA TRP A 857 -9.70 30.62 29.67
C TRP A 857 -9.97 31.99 29.05
N ASN A 858 -10.77 32.06 28.01
CA ASN A 858 -11.16 33.32 27.39
C ASN A 858 -11.96 34.21 28.36
N THR A 859 -12.86 33.61 29.14
CA THR A 859 -13.63 34.32 30.16
C THR A 859 -12.75 34.80 31.29
N PHE A 860 -11.82 33.98 31.75
CA PHE A 860 -10.82 34.35 32.74
C PHE A 860 -9.93 35.49 32.24
N GLN A 861 -9.43 35.41 31.00
CA GLN A 861 -8.56 36.46 30.43
C GLN A 861 -9.26 37.80 30.33
N ASN A 862 -10.51 37.84 29.91
CA ASN A 862 -11.28 39.06 29.80
C ASN A 862 -11.54 39.69 31.16
N ASN A 863 -11.91 38.91 32.17
CA ASN A 863 -12.15 39.39 33.51
C ASN A 863 -10.85 39.83 34.20
N PHE A 864 -9.75 39.12 33.96
CA PHE A 864 -8.45 39.45 34.49
C PHE A 864 -7.91 40.77 33.93
N ASP A 865 -8.04 41.00 32.61
CA ASP A 865 -7.62 42.26 31.96
C ASP A 865 -8.43 43.45 32.39
N LEU A 866 -9.68 43.24 32.80
CA LEU A 866 -10.56 44.29 33.29
C LEU A 866 -10.10 44.83 34.65
N ILE A 867 -9.52 43.97 35.49
CA ILE A 867 -9.09 44.29 36.84
C ILE A 867 -7.64 44.75 36.85
N HIS A 868 -6.81 44.19 35.99
CA HIS A 868 -5.37 44.43 35.99
C HIS A 868 -4.92 45.33 34.82
N LYS A 869 -5.64 46.43 34.54
CA LYS A 869 -5.28 47.48 33.55
C LYS A 869 -4.81 46.93 32.19
N LYS A 870 -5.54 45.94 31.66
CA LYS A 870 -5.23 45.29 30.36
C LYS A 870 -3.86 44.57 30.33
N PHE A 871 -3.54 43.87 31.37
CA PHE A 871 -2.26 43.19 31.60
C PHE A 871 -1.76 42.37 30.45
N PHE A 872 -2.61 41.57 29.85
CA PHE A 872 -2.21 40.75 28.72
C PHE A 872 -1.82 41.54 27.47
N ARG A 873 -2.49 42.67 27.26
CA ARG A 873 -2.19 43.57 26.16
C ARG A 873 -0.86 44.27 26.37
N SER A 874 -0.64 44.87 27.53
CA SER A 874 0.61 45.54 27.85
C SER A 874 1.81 44.60 27.83
N LEU A 875 1.61 43.34 28.25
CA LEU A 875 2.68 42.36 28.29
C LEU A 875 3.06 41.90 26.83
N ARG A 876 2.09 41.80 25.94
CA ARG A 876 2.35 41.49 24.51
C ARG A 876 3.00 42.65 23.76
N GLU A 877 2.59 43.85 24.03
CA GLU A 877 3.16 45.04 23.40
C GLU A 877 4.64 45.22 23.77
N LYS A 878 4.99 44.92 25.01
CA LYS A 878 6.37 45.08 25.52
C LYS A 878 7.27 43.85 25.21
N TYR A 879 6.70 42.65 25.10
CA TYR A 879 7.41 41.42 24.88
C TYR A 879 6.72 40.56 23.80
N PRO A 880 6.91 40.87 22.51
CA PRO A 880 6.21 40.19 21.40
C PRO A 880 6.47 38.69 21.27
N ASP A 881 7.60 38.20 21.79
CA ASP A 881 8.02 36.79 21.69
C ASP A 881 7.32 35.85 22.69
N LEU A 882 6.39 36.35 23.46
CA LEU A 882 5.63 35.56 24.43
C LEU A 882 4.50 34.78 23.71
N THR A 883 4.54 33.48 23.87
CA THR A 883 3.48 32.59 23.34
C THR A 883 2.22 32.66 24.21
N SER A 884 1.08 32.20 23.70
CA SER A 884 -0.17 32.11 24.47
C SER A 884 -0.01 31.33 25.78
N ASN A 885 0.80 30.28 25.77
CA ASN A 885 1.10 29.51 27.00
C ASN A 885 2.01 30.27 27.97
N ASP A 886 2.93 31.08 27.48
CA ASP A 886 3.75 31.95 28.31
C ASP A 886 2.89 32.97 29.03
N LEU A 887 1.90 33.55 28.34
CA LEU A 887 0.97 34.52 28.92
C LEU A 887 0.06 33.90 29.99
N LYS A 888 -0.38 32.66 29.80
CA LYS A 888 -1.12 31.90 30.82
C LYS A 888 -0.30 31.76 32.10
N VAL A 889 0.96 31.36 31.97
CA VAL A 889 1.85 31.23 33.12
C VAL A 889 2.12 32.59 33.78
N CYS A 890 2.26 33.68 33.02
CA CYS A 890 2.41 35.05 33.54
C CYS A 890 1.22 35.48 34.39
N ALA A 891 0.00 35.25 33.94
CA ALA A 891 -1.21 35.60 34.69
C ALA A 891 -1.35 34.82 36.00
N LEU A 892 -1.04 33.52 35.96
CA LEU A 892 -1.11 32.66 37.14
C LEU A 892 -0.02 33.01 38.17
N LEU A 893 1.16 33.44 37.72
CA LEU A 893 2.22 33.96 38.57
C LEU A 893 1.84 35.31 39.18
N ARG A 894 1.16 36.20 38.45
CA ARG A 894 0.63 37.47 38.96
C ARG A 894 -0.41 37.27 40.07
N LEU A 895 -1.20 36.19 40.00
CA LEU A 895 -2.11 35.77 41.07
C LEU A 895 -1.39 35.08 42.25
N ASN A 896 -0.07 35.01 42.20
CA ASN A 896 0.80 34.43 43.23
C ASN A 896 0.52 32.91 43.47
N LEU A 897 0.13 32.20 42.45
CA LEU A 897 -0.08 30.75 42.55
C LEU A 897 1.27 30.00 42.61
N ASN A 898 1.34 28.96 43.41
CA ASN A 898 2.55 28.15 43.55
C ASN A 898 2.78 27.22 42.32
N THR A 899 3.98 26.69 42.16
CA THR A 899 4.38 25.89 41.00
C THR A 899 3.51 24.64 40.82
N LYS A 900 3.01 24.04 41.91
CA LYS A 900 2.16 22.88 41.92
C LYS A 900 0.75 23.22 41.39
N ASP A 901 0.21 24.36 41.80
CA ASP A 901 -1.10 24.80 41.32
C ASP A 901 -1.05 25.24 39.86
N ILE A 902 0.03 25.91 39.44
CA ILE A 902 0.27 26.25 38.04
C ILE A 902 0.41 24.97 37.17
N ALA A 903 1.09 23.95 37.67
CA ALA A 903 1.23 22.67 36.99
C ALA A 903 -0.12 22.00 36.77
N ASN A 904 -0.97 22.01 37.79
CA ASN A 904 -2.34 21.47 37.72
C ASN A 904 -3.22 22.31 36.78
N PHE A 905 -3.08 23.61 36.76
CA PHE A 905 -3.86 24.51 35.92
C PHE A 905 -3.48 24.40 34.43
N THR A 906 -2.18 24.24 34.14
CA THR A 906 -1.66 24.21 32.77
C THR A 906 -1.49 22.79 32.19
N HIS A 907 -1.82 21.75 32.98
CA HIS A 907 -1.59 20.32 32.65
C HIS A 907 -0.13 20.00 32.34
N LEU A 908 0.79 20.71 32.91
CA LEU A 908 2.23 20.50 32.83
C LEU A 908 2.74 19.73 34.03
N THR A 909 3.84 19.04 33.88
CA THR A 909 4.55 18.51 35.06
C THR A 909 5.20 19.65 35.87
N ILE A 910 5.47 19.45 37.14
CA ILE A 910 6.14 20.41 37.97
C ILE A 910 7.46 20.87 37.33
N ARG A 911 8.25 19.91 36.80
CA ARG A 911 9.46 20.22 36.00
C ARG A 911 9.15 20.99 34.72
N GLY A 912 8.00 20.73 34.10
CA GLY A 912 7.52 21.47 32.93
C GLY A 912 7.22 22.94 33.22
N VAL A 913 6.62 23.23 34.39
CA VAL A 913 6.36 24.60 34.85
C VAL A 913 7.66 25.29 35.24
N GLU A 914 8.59 24.63 35.91
CA GLU A 914 9.92 25.18 36.23
C GLU A 914 10.69 25.54 34.95
N GLY A 915 10.66 24.65 33.95
CA GLY A 915 11.22 24.92 32.62
C GLY A 915 10.52 26.10 31.91
N ALA A 916 9.19 26.23 32.05
CA ALA A 916 8.45 27.39 31.55
C ALA A 916 8.84 28.68 32.24
N ARG A 917 8.96 28.67 33.57
CA ARG A 917 9.43 29.84 34.37
C ARG A 917 10.84 30.25 33.99
N TYR A 918 11.74 29.29 33.74
CA TYR A 918 13.10 29.57 33.29
C TYR A 918 13.11 30.24 31.90
N ARG A 919 12.35 29.70 30.94
CA ARG A 919 12.21 30.30 29.61
C ARG A 919 11.56 31.67 29.64
N LEU A 920 10.52 31.86 30.48
CA LEU A 920 9.86 33.12 30.69
C LEU A 920 10.82 34.17 31.24
N ARG A 921 11.63 33.82 32.23
CA ARG A 921 12.65 34.69 32.78
C ARG A 921 13.62 35.16 31.69
N LYS A 922 14.03 34.29 30.80
CA LYS A 922 14.91 34.59 29.68
C LYS A 922 14.23 35.54 28.66
N LYS A 923 12.97 35.25 28.31
CA LYS A 923 12.19 36.07 27.37
C LYS A 923 11.87 37.46 27.91
N LEU A 924 11.65 37.57 29.18
CA LEU A 924 11.36 38.85 29.86
C LEU A 924 12.63 39.63 30.26
N GLY A 925 13.82 39.06 30.04
CA GLY A 925 15.10 39.68 30.33
C GLY A 925 15.36 39.92 31.83
N ILE A 926 14.80 39.07 32.71
CA ILE A 926 14.86 39.28 34.17
C ILE A 926 16.13 38.63 34.73
N PRO A 927 17.01 39.40 35.43
CA PRO A 927 18.22 38.83 36.04
C PRO A 927 17.89 37.77 37.11
N THR A 928 18.87 36.92 37.43
CA THR A 928 18.68 35.77 38.34
C THR A 928 18.42 36.20 39.82
N ASP A 929 18.76 37.38 40.19
CA ASP A 929 18.58 37.94 41.53
C ASP A 929 17.17 38.54 41.77
N LYS A 930 16.36 38.72 40.71
CA LYS A 930 14.98 39.24 40.86
C LYS A 930 13.94 38.13 40.77
N SER A 931 12.94 38.16 41.62
CA SER A 931 11.82 37.22 41.57
C SER A 931 10.96 37.43 40.31
N LEU A 932 10.73 36.38 39.53
CA LEU A 932 9.85 36.44 38.38
C LEU A 932 8.41 36.75 38.74
N THR A 933 7.95 36.27 39.88
CA THR A 933 6.59 36.50 40.41
C THR A 933 6.40 37.95 40.79
N ASP A 934 7.35 38.53 41.57
CA ASP A 934 7.27 39.91 42.01
C ASP A 934 7.32 40.86 40.81
N PHE A 935 8.18 40.61 39.86
CA PHE A 935 8.20 41.35 38.58
C PHE A 935 6.86 41.38 37.87
N LEU A 936 6.15 40.22 37.80
CA LEU A 936 4.86 40.14 37.13
C LEU A 936 3.71 40.77 37.98
N ILE A 937 3.83 40.78 39.29
CA ILE A 937 2.87 41.46 40.20
C ILE A 937 3.00 43.00 40.04
N GLU A 938 4.23 43.50 39.96
CA GLU A 938 4.53 44.91 39.79
C GLU A 938 4.40 45.44 38.35
N PHE A 939 4.26 44.55 37.36
CA PHE A 939 4.15 44.93 35.95
C PHE A 939 2.87 45.75 35.69
N GLU A 940 3.01 47.03 35.38
CA GLU A 940 1.89 47.92 35.02
C GLU A 940 1.62 47.99 33.51
#